data_ad60f0881026002f9fa220fbadd56fcb
#
_entry.id   ad60f0881026002f9fa220fbadd56fcb
#
_cell.length_a   1.000
_cell.length_b   1.000
_cell.length_c   1.000
_cell.angle_alpha   90.00
_cell.angle_beta   90.00
_cell.angle_gamma   90.00
#
_symmetry.space_group_name_H-M   'P 1'
#
loop_
_entity.id
_entity.type
_entity.pdbx_description
1 polymer ?
#
loop_
_entity_poly.entity_id
_entity_poly.type
_entity_poly.pdbx_seq_one_letter_code
_entity_poly.pdbx_strand_id
1 'polypeptide(L)'
;MKKKWYKKSGIKAFFICLTIVFLVTACVSAGASVYVMSKGVQPLDSRKYVDSESFTDSVYSMSHTILESLKEREILDESSEDDLIDLAELKEGKTLTHKNTSGLAYKAEDLLSWSQGAWDQSTNLLVCRKPDGSNYYMYYSDFADKIITGELKLVFGSDAEMNQEYTKDVLSMLSGEEYSYYDSSYSDTGIRRDSVEYVADADGNIAYTNVWNYESREYNDAALVEKYKPDGADSILDIVNDSTKWKGDISTAYQYLYAALVKYNNAADAEKSLETYAQGKTNLSYLFVDKKSGKVYSNIKSVTADNYEKILDKKMRNSLDPYMIIYPEEQDCETGFTGITDQAVNYWQTMIANVGLADSDYVYAVSVDEDFSVLDRIAQEKIYYDKFAPLLIPMIVIAAVALVLVLAGLVILTLAAGRNNEDQEVHLNFFDRWYTEIAAFLVFGIWIYGVAIMMQVMGSGDMRMAGYLVGIGILGIWSGAWFLTGWLSLVRRIKAGSIWRDSVLRYILLFIRKIFSKFADMIVFLSNNTVSRIKTIVAFGIFVFLLFMSTGLFVGADIPFFLLIFVVTCWVVLYYLLKKAWGREQIQDGLKKITDGDLQYKIPTEKLSGEQKMMADYINHIGEGLDAAVENSLKNERMKTELITNVS
;
A
#
# COMPACT_ATOMS: atom_id res chain seq x y z
N MET A 1 54.69 -10.06 20.96
CA MET A 1 53.50 -10.11 20.09
C MET A 1 53.53 -8.99 19.04
N LYS A 2 53.44 -9.29 17.74
CA LYS A 2 53.37 -8.24 16.71
C LYS A 2 52.10 -7.42 16.92
N LYS A 3 52.25 -6.10 17.20
CA LYS A 3 51.14 -5.13 17.33
C LYS A 3 50.36 -5.12 16.02
N LYS A 4 49.11 -5.56 16.01
CA LYS A 4 48.28 -5.57 14.79
C LYS A 4 47.80 -4.15 14.51
N TRP A 5 48.23 -3.58 13.39
CA TRP A 5 48.05 -2.18 12.98
C TRP A 5 46.57 -1.69 13.04
N TYR A 6 45.61 -2.57 12.69
CA TYR A 6 44.17 -2.27 12.64
C TYR A 6 43.52 -2.06 14.02
N LYS A 7 44.23 -2.33 15.13
CA LYS A 7 43.74 -2.12 16.47
C LYS A 7 43.95 -0.69 17.00
N LYS A 8 44.74 0.15 16.32
CA LYS A 8 44.99 1.56 16.73
C LYS A 8 43.71 2.37 16.55
N SER A 9 43.36 3.25 17.53
CA SER A 9 42.16 4.08 17.53
C SER A 9 42.04 4.98 16.30
N GLY A 10 43.12 5.69 15.93
CA GLY A 10 43.13 6.54 14.73
C GLY A 10 42.88 5.76 13.43
N ILE A 11 43.39 4.53 13.32
CA ILE A 11 43.17 3.67 12.13
C ILE A 11 41.72 3.23 12.06
N LYS A 12 41.09 2.91 13.19
CA LYS A 12 39.65 2.58 13.23
C LYS A 12 38.81 3.76 12.78
N ALA A 13 39.07 4.97 13.28
CA ALA A 13 38.37 6.17 12.86
C ALA A 13 38.54 6.42 11.33
N PHE A 14 39.74 6.26 10.82
CA PHE A 14 40.02 6.35 9.38
C PHE A 14 39.17 5.37 8.57
N PHE A 15 39.14 4.08 8.97
CA PHE A 15 38.32 3.08 8.25
C PHE A 15 36.82 3.33 8.39
N ILE A 16 36.32 3.87 9.50
CA ILE A 16 34.93 4.29 9.65
C ILE A 16 34.61 5.38 8.60
N CYS A 17 35.41 6.46 8.57
CA CYS A 17 35.22 7.54 7.60
C CYS A 17 35.30 7.01 6.15
N LEU A 18 36.30 6.18 5.85
CA LEU A 18 36.51 5.64 4.52
C LEU A 18 35.34 4.72 4.09
N THR A 19 34.82 3.89 4.97
CA THR A 19 33.66 3.04 4.70
C THR A 19 32.40 3.88 4.43
N ILE A 20 32.19 4.97 5.18
CA ILE A 20 31.09 5.90 4.93
C ILE A 20 31.25 6.58 3.57
N VAL A 21 32.46 7.04 3.20
CA VAL A 21 32.73 7.66 1.89
C VAL A 21 32.41 6.69 0.77
N PHE A 22 32.89 5.44 0.85
CA PHE A 22 32.58 4.44 -0.16
C PHE A 22 31.08 4.11 -0.21
N LEU A 23 30.40 4.06 0.92
CA LEU A 23 28.95 3.85 0.95
C LEU A 23 28.20 5.00 0.26
N VAL A 24 28.56 6.25 0.56
CA VAL A 24 27.99 7.43 -0.11
C VAL A 24 28.27 7.39 -1.61
N THR A 25 29.51 7.05 -2.01
CA THR A 25 29.86 6.89 -3.43
C THR A 25 29.00 5.82 -4.09
N ALA A 26 28.80 4.68 -3.44
CA ALA A 26 27.94 3.61 -3.96
C ALA A 26 26.49 4.07 -4.10
N CYS A 27 25.93 4.72 -3.06
CA CYS A 27 24.56 5.23 -3.08
C CYS A 27 24.35 6.30 -4.16
N VAL A 28 25.25 7.29 -4.23
CA VAL A 28 25.13 8.39 -5.21
C VAL A 28 25.30 7.87 -6.64
N SER A 29 26.28 6.97 -6.89
CA SER A 29 26.48 6.41 -8.22
C SER A 29 25.32 5.48 -8.64
N ALA A 30 24.81 4.66 -7.73
CA ALA A 30 23.61 3.84 -7.97
C ALA A 30 22.38 4.72 -8.19
N GLY A 31 22.16 5.73 -7.36
CA GLY A 31 21.06 6.68 -7.50
C GLY A 31 21.13 7.47 -8.80
N ALA A 32 22.33 7.91 -9.20
CA ALA A 32 22.54 8.55 -10.51
C ALA A 32 22.15 7.61 -11.66
N SER A 33 22.56 6.34 -11.57
CA SER A 33 22.19 5.33 -12.58
C SER A 33 20.68 5.14 -12.66
N VAL A 34 20.01 4.99 -11.52
CA VAL A 34 18.55 4.84 -11.45
C VAL A 34 17.84 6.09 -12.01
N TYR A 35 18.30 7.28 -11.66
CA TYR A 35 17.73 8.53 -12.18
C TYR A 35 17.88 8.64 -13.71
N VAL A 36 19.05 8.27 -14.25
CA VAL A 36 19.29 8.27 -15.69
C VAL A 36 18.42 7.22 -16.39
N MET A 37 18.30 6.03 -15.79
CA MET A 37 17.42 4.96 -16.31
C MET A 37 15.92 5.35 -16.26
N SER A 38 15.48 6.06 -15.22
CA SER A 38 14.10 6.54 -15.14
C SER A 38 13.73 7.58 -16.18
N LYS A 39 14.74 8.15 -16.86
CA LYS A 39 14.59 9.04 -18.03
C LYS A 39 14.74 8.30 -19.36
N GLY A 40 14.62 6.97 -19.35
CA GLY A 40 14.59 6.14 -20.56
C GLY A 40 15.94 5.67 -21.10
N VAL A 41 17.07 6.00 -20.43
CA VAL A 41 18.39 5.51 -20.85
C VAL A 41 18.59 4.08 -20.37
N GLN A 42 18.74 3.13 -21.29
CA GLN A 42 18.93 1.71 -20.96
C GLN A 42 20.42 1.36 -20.73
N PRO A 43 20.73 0.46 -19.77
CA PRO A 43 22.07 -0.09 -19.61
C PRO A 43 22.45 -0.90 -20.86
N LEU A 44 23.67 -0.75 -21.34
CA LEU A 44 24.21 -1.44 -22.52
C LEU A 44 23.62 -0.98 -23.88
N ASP A 45 22.82 0.06 -23.91
CA ASP A 45 22.40 0.66 -25.17
C ASP A 45 23.54 1.53 -25.73
N SER A 46 24.29 0.98 -26.67
CA SER A 46 25.35 1.70 -27.37
C SER A 46 24.87 2.39 -28.66
N ARG A 47 23.55 2.33 -28.92
CA ARG A 47 22.93 2.90 -30.11
C ARG A 47 22.84 4.41 -30.01
N LYS A 48 22.63 5.06 -31.14
CA LYS A 48 22.24 6.48 -31.16
C LYS A 48 20.88 6.61 -30.51
N TYR A 49 20.54 7.82 -30.04
CA TYR A 49 19.25 8.10 -29.44
C TYR A 49 18.08 7.69 -30.34
N VAL A 50 18.17 7.99 -31.65
CA VAL A 50 17.14 7.63 -32.64
C VAL A 50 16.93 6.13 -32.83
N ASP A 51 17.89 5.32 -32.43
CA ASP A 51 17.85 3.85 -32.50
C ASP A 51 17.43 3.23 -31.14
N SER A 52 17.19 4.05 -30.12
CA SER A 52 16.89 3.60 -28.78
C SER A 52 15.39 3.37 -28.57
N GLU A 53 15.04 2.48 -27.64
CA GLU A 53 13.67 2.27 -27.20
C GLU A 53 13.07 3.55 -26.61
N SER A 54 13.88 4.34 -25.88
CA SER A 54 13.47 5.63 -25.33
C SER A 54 12.95 6.61 -26.39
N PHE A 55 13.61 6.66 -27.56
CA PHE A 55 13.16 7.48 -28.67
C PHE A 55 11.80 7.01 -29.19
N THR A 56 11.66 5.72 -29.45
CA THR A 56 10.42 5.13 -29.95
C THR A 56 9.25 5.37 -28.98
N ASP A 57 9.51 5.20 -27.66
CA ASP A 57 8.51 5.45 -26.61
C ASP A 57 8.10 6.93 -26.52
N SER A 58 9.06 7.85 -26.72
CA SER A 58 8.77 9.29 -26.74
C SER A 58 7.92 9.67 -27.95
N VAL A 59 8.25 9.16 -29.14
CA VAL A 59 7.44 9.38 -30.35
C VAL A 59 6.04 8.77 -30.19
N TYR A 60 5.94 7.59 -29.58
CA TYR A 60 4.67 6.94 -29.24
C TYR A 60 3.82 7.83 -28.31
N SER A 61 4.40 8.30 -27.20
CA SER A 61 3.70 9.17 -26.24
C SER A 61 3.23 10.47 -26.87
N MET A 62 4.05 11.08 -27.72
CA MET A 62 3.67 12.31 -28.44
C MET A 62 2.59 12.04 -29.48
N SER A 63 2.65 10.94 -30.21
CA SER A 63 1.61 10.53 -31.16
C SER A 63 0.28 10.27 -30.46
N HIS A 64 0.30 9.63 -29.30
CA HIS A 64 -0.89 9.43 -28.47
C HIS A 64 -1.51 10.77 -28.07
N THR A 65 -0.69 11.68 -27.52
CA THR A 65 -1.16 13.03 -27.14
C THR A 65 -1.74 13.80 -28.33
N ILE A 66 -1.12 13.72 -29.51
CA ILE A 66 -1.61 14.38 -30.72
C ILE A 66 -2.98 13.80 -31.13
N LEU A 67 -3.09 12.48 -31.20
CA LEU A 67 -4.32 11.81 -31.62
C LEU A 67 -5.48 12.05 -30.64
N GLU A 68 -5.22 11.98 -29.33
CA GLU A 68 -6.21 12.35 -28.32
C GLU A 68 -6.63 13.81 -28.45
N SER A 69 -5.65 14.73 -28.61
CA SER A 69 -5.95 16.15 -28.82
C SER A 69 -6.75 16.41 -30.10
N LEU A 70 -6.47 15.67 -31.17
CA LEU A 70 -7.28 15.77 -32.39
C LEU A 70 -8.73 15.32 -32.16
N LYS A 71 -8.91 14.24 -31.38
CA LYS A 71 -10.25 13.71 -31.04
C LYS A 71 -11.03 14.67 -30.14
N GLU A 72 -10.41 15.17 -29.08
CA GLU A 72 -11.06 16.14 -28.19
C GLU A 72 -11.41 17.44 -28.90
N ARG A 73 -10.55 17.90 -29.81
CA ARG A 73 -10.79 19.12 -30.62
C ARG A 73 -11.89 18.98 -31.67
N GLU A 74 -12.27 17.76 -32.05
CA GLU A 74 -13.20 17.51 -33.16
C GLU A 74 -14.51 18.34 -33.05
N ILE A 75 -15.00 18.58 -31.83
CA ILE A 75 -16.20 19.37 -31.58
C ILE A 75 -16.05 20.84 -32.04
N LEU A 76 -14.84 21.41 -31.97
CA LEU A 76 -14.56 22.76 -32.44
C LEU A 76 -14.48 22.82 -33.98
N ASP A 77 -14.10 21.71 -34.63
CA ASP A 77 -14.05 21.61 -36.09
C ASP A 77 -15.43 21.34 -36.70
N GLU A 78 -16.37 20.76 -35.95
CA GLU A 78 -17.72 20.39 -36.39
C GLU A 78 -18.76 21.50 -36.21
N SER A 79 -18.43 22.56 -35.45
CA SER A 79 -19.36 23.65 -35.16
C SER A 79 -18.70 25.01 -35.39
N SER A 80 -19.45 25.95 -35.99
CA SER A 80 -19.08 27.36 -36.04
C SER A 80 -19.47 28.04 -34.72
N GLU A 81 -18.88 29.22 -34.44
CA GLU A 81 -19.13 29.99 -33.21
C GLU A 81 -20.63 30.27 -32.97
N ASP A 82 -21.38 30.55 -34.05
CA ASP A 82 -22.80 30.85 -33.99
C ASP A 82 -23.73 29.63 -33.99
N ASP A 83 -23.22 28.44 -34.20
CA ASP A 83 -24.01 27.22 -34.26
C ASP A 83 -24.63 26.88 -32.90
N LEU A 84 -25.88 26.43 -32.92
CA LEU A 84 -26.58 25.94 -31.77
C LEU A 84 -26.13 24.49 -31.46
N ILE A 85 -25.73 24.26 -30.25
CA ILE A 85 -25.36 22.95 -29.74
C ILE A 85 -26.46 22.47 -28.80
N ASP A 86 -27.20 21.45 -29.22
CA ASP A 86 -28.22 20.79 -28.41
C ASP A 86 -27.52 19.87 -27.39
N LEU A 87 -27.69 20.16 -26.10
CA LEU A 87 -26.96 19.48 -25.01
C LEU A 87 -27.36 18.01 -24.89
N ALA A 88 -28.60 17.66 -25.28
CA ALA A 88 -29.04 16.27 -25.24
C ALA A 88 -28.39 15.45 -26.37
N GLU A 89 -28.33 16.01 -27.58
CA GLU A 89 -27.61 15.38 -28.69
C GLU A 89 -26.14 15.17 -28.35
N LEU A 90 -25.51 16.22 -27.80
CA LEU A 90 -24.11 16.18 -27.41
C LEU A 90 -23.82 15.11 -26.30
N LYS A 91 -24.68 15.06 -25.29
CA LYS A 91 -24.55 14.08 -24.17
C LYS A 91 -24.75 12.64 -24.62
N GLU A 92 -25.69 12.44 -25.54
CA GLU A 92 -26.01 11.12 -26.10
C GLU A 92 -25.03 10.65 -27.20
N GLY A 93 -24.06 11.50 -27.58
CA GLY A 93 -23.09 11.21 -28.65
C GLY A 93 -23.74 11.12 -30.05
N LYS A 94 -24.88 11.81 -30.26
CA LYS A 94 -25.54 11.89 -31.54
C LYS A 94 -24.86 12.92 -32.45
N THR A 95 -25.09 12.78 -33.74
CA THR A 95 -24.68 13.81 -34.72
C THR A 95 -25.39 15.11 -34.39
N LEU A 96 -24.64 16.19 -34.26
CA LEU A 96 -25.19 17.51 -33.96
C LEU A 96 -26.02 18.02 -35.16
N THR A 97 -27.26 18.35 -34.90
CA THR A 97 -28.16 18.89 -35.93
C THR A 97 -28.08 20.40 -36.04
N HIS A 98 -27.38 21.09 -35.14
CA HIS A 98 -27.29 22.54 -34.98
C HIS A 98 -28.66 23.19 -34.81
N LYS A 99 -29.64 22.46 -34.23
CA LYS A 99 -30.98 22.92 -33.93
C LYS A 99 -31.31 22.67 -32.48
N ASN A 100 -32.15 23.52 -31.92
CA ASN A 100 -32.68 23.30 -30.59
C ASN A 100 -33.82 22.28 -30.65
N THR A 101 -33.50 20.97 -30.53
CA THR A 101 -34.46 19.86 -30.58
C THR A 101 -34.96 19.47 -29.19
N SER A 102 -34.12 19.59 -28.17
CA SER A 102 -34.45 19.20 -26.78
C SER A 102 -35.00 20.34 -25.92
N GLY A 103 -34.91 21.58 -26.37
CA GLY A 103 -35.17 22.77 -25.57
C GLY A 103 -33.95 23.30 -24.82
N LEU A 104 -32.81 22.59 -24.91
CA LEU A 104 -31.57 22.86 -24.23
C LEU A 104 -30.45 23.05 -25.26
N ALA A 105 -30.39 24.19 -25.89
CA ALA A 105 -29.34 24.50 -26.86
C ALA A 105 -28.70 25.86 -26.57
N TYR A 106 -27.38 25.91 -26.73
CA TYR A 106 -26.58 27.12 -26.54
C TYR A 106 -25.67 27.31 -27.75
N LYS A 107 -25.24 28.54 -27.97
CA LYS A 107 -24.23 28.81 -29.01
C LYS A 107 -22.88 28.18 -28.62
N ALA A 108 -22.15 27.70 -29.62
CA ALA A 108 -20.82 27.10 -29.42
C ALA A 108 -19.85 28.12 -28.77
N GLU A 109 -19.87 29.39 -29.17
CA GLU A 109 -19.05 30.46 -28.56
C GLU A 109 -19.32 30.64 -27.06
N ASP A 110 -20.61 30.62 -26.66
CA ASP A 110 -21.00 30.73 -25.24
C ASP A 110 -20.46 29.55 -24.42
N LEU A 111 -20.64 28.32 -24.92
CA LEU A 111 -20.13 27.11 -24.26
C LEU A 111 -18.60 27.13 -24.11
N LEU A 112 -17.89 27.55 -25.16
CA LEU A 112 -16.43 27.66 -25.11
C LEU A 112 -15.98 28.74 -24.11
N SER A 113 -16.61 29.93 -24.17
CA SER A 113 -16.30 31.04 -23.26
C SER A 113 -16.53 30.65 -21.80
N TRP A 114 -17.65 30.00 -21.48
CA TRP A 114 -17.97 29.59 -20.11
C TRP A 114 -17.07 28.45 -19.64
N SER A 115 -16.71 27.51 -20.49
CA SER A 115 -15.81 26.40 -20.12
C SER A 115 -14.44 26.90 -19.67
N GLN A 116 -13.95 28.01 -20.23
CA GLN A 116 -12.64 28.57 -19.86
C GLN A 116 -12.66 29.43 -18.59
N GLY A 117 -13.82 30.04 -18.25
CA GLY A 117 -13.95 30.92 -17.09
C GLY A 117 -14.43 30.24 -15.80
N ALA A 118 -14.93 29.04 -15.92
CA ALA A 118 -15.66 28.37 -14.83
C ALA A 118 -14.78 27.65 -13.78
N TRP A 119 -13.52 27.40 -14.08
CA TRP A 119 -12.66 26.55 -13.26
C TRP A 119 -12.03 27.23 -12.03
N ASP A 120 -12.10 28.55 -11.93
CA ASP A 120 -11.41 29.33 -10.89
C ASP A 120 -12.26 29.64 -9.63
N GLN A 121 -13.51 29.20 -9.57
CA GLN A 121 -14.38 29.48 -8.41
C GLN A 121 -14.94 28.17 -7.84
N SER A 122 -14.29 27.67 -6.80
CA SER A 122 -14.78 26.53 -6.02
C SER A 122 -15.79 27.01 -4.98
N THR A 123 -17.07 26.92 -5.25
CA THR A 123 -18.13 26.95 -4.22
C THR A 123 -18.43 25.52 -3.79
N ASN A 124 -18.19 25.19 -2.55
CA ASN A 124 -18.43 23.86 -2.01
C ASN A 124 -19.94 23.68 -1.78
N LEU A 125 -20.58 22.87 -2.64
CA LEU A 125 -21.98 22.54 -2.52
C LEU A 125 -22.18 21.26 -1.71
N LEU A 126 -23.06 21.30 -0.72
CA LEU A 126 -23.43 20.15 0.10
C LEU A 126 -24.80 19.62 -0.31
N VAL A 127 -24.94 18.31 -0.25
CA VAL A 127 -26.23 17.62 -0.32
C VAL A 127 -26.66 17.24 1.09
N CYS A 128 -27.77 17.78 1.53
CA CYS A 128 -28.37 17.55 2.84
C CYS A 128 -29.61 16.67 2.66
N ARG A 129 -29.59 15.41 3.14
CA ARG A 129 -30.74 14.50 3.02
C ARG A 129 -31.75 14.75 4.11
N LYS A 130 -32.97 15.09 3.73
CA LYS A 130 -34.08 15.27 4.66
C LYS A 130 -34.63 13.93 5.19
N PRO A 131 -35.40 13.94 6.32
CA PRO A 131 -36.01 12.72 6.85
C PRO A 131 -36.98 12.01 5.90
N ASP A 132 -37.61 12.72 4.97
CA ASP A 132 -38.48 12.17 3.94
C ASP A 132 -37.75 11.51 2.78
N GLY A 133 -36.41 11.52 2.83
CA GLY A 133 -35.54 10.96 1.80
C GLY A 133 -35.25 11.90 0.62
N SER A 134 -35.82 13.12 0.60
CA SER A 134 -35.50 14.14 -0.40
C SER A 134 -34.13 14.78 -0.11
N ASN A 135 -33.49 15.31 -1.15
CA ASN A 135 -32.23 16.04 -1.03
C ASN A 135 -32.51 17.55 -1.00
N TYR A 136 -31.73 18.25 -0.18
CA TYR A 136 -31.67 19.69 -0.12
C TYR A 136 -30.23 20.13 -0.34
N TYR A 137 -30.00 21.12 -1.20
CA TYR A 137 -28.68 21.59 -1.55
C TYR A 137 -28.37 22.90 -0.83
N MET A 138 -27.15 23.02 -0.28
CA MET A 138 -26.72 24.19 0.49
C MET A 138 -25.24 24.43 0.24
N TYR A 139 -24.80 25.69 0.16
CA TYR A 139 -23.37 25.98 0.15
C TYR A 139 -22.74 25.63 1.49
N TYR A 140 -21.49 25.17 1.44
CA TYR A 140 -20.73 24.84 2.66
C TYR A 140 -20.65 26.04 3.60
N SER A 141 -20.41 27.27 3.07
CA SER A 141 -20.39 28.50 3.87
C SER A 141 -21.66 28.66 4.70
N ASP A 142 -22.83 28.52 4.08
CA ASP A 142 -24.12 28.69 4.73
C ASP A 142 -24.39 27.58 5.76
N PHE A 143 -23.96 26.35 5.44
CA PHE A 143 -24.06 25.23 6.38
C PHE A 143 -23.18 25.46 7.62
N ALA A 144 -21.92 25.86 7.40
CA ALA A 144 -20.98 26.16 8.48
C ALA A 144 -21.49 27.32 9.36
N ASP A 145 -21.99 28.40 8.75
CA ASP A 145 -22.55 29.53 9.47
C ASP A 145 -23.78 29.12 10.31
N LYS A 146 -24.66 28.27 9.79
CA LYS A 146 -25.80 27.72 10.52
C LYS A 146 -25.39 26.83 11.69
N ILE A 147 -24.31 26.09 11.59
CA ILE A 147 -23.75 25.34 12.72
C ILE A 147 -23.14 26.29 13.75
N ILE A 148 -22.41 27.32 13.33
CA ILE A 148 -21.77 28.30 14.21
C ILE A 148 -22.82 29.15 14.94
N THR A 149 -23.88 29.56 14.26
CA THR A 149 -24.97 30.34 14.86
C THR A 149 -25.92 29.52 15.72
N GLY A 150 -25.84 28.18 15.60
CA GLY A 150 -26.72 27.27 16.36
C GLY A 150 -28.10 27.05 15.73
N GLU A 151 -28.34 27.55 14.50
CA GLU A 151 -29.52 27.21 13.70
C GLU A 151 -29.57 25.75 13.34
N LEU A 152 -28.39 25.13 13.10
CA LEU A 152 -28.19 23.72 12.92
C LEU A 152 -27.22 23.19 13.99
N LYS A 153 -27.39 21.94 14.38
CA LYS A 153 -26.55 21.27 15.38
C LYS A 153 -26.18 19.87 14.89
N LEU A 154 -24.91 19.54 14.96
CA LEU A 154 -24.45 18.17 14.74
C LEU A 154 -24.78 17.33 15.96
N VAL A 155 -25.49 16.23 15.78
CA VAL A 155 -25.81 15.27 16.84
C VAL A 155 -24.90 14.04 16.65
N PHE A 156 -24.09 13.78 17.67
CA PHE A 156 -23.16 12.67 17.69
C PHE A 156 -23.78 11.46 18.40
N GLY A 157 -23.38 10.24 17.96
CA GLY A 157 -23.85 9.01 18.61
C GLY A 157 -23.46 8.94 20.09
N SER A 158 -24.10 8.04 20.83
CA SER A 158 -24.12 7.97 22.32
C SER A 158 -22.76 7.90 23.01
N ASP A 159 -21.65 7.65 22.29
CA ASP A 159 -20.30 7.51 22.84
C ASP A 159 -19.40 8.74 22.58
N ALA A 160 -19.87 9.74 21.88
CA ALA A 160 -19.11 10.96 21.61
C ALA A 160 -19.56 12.09 22.54
N GLU A 161 -18.79 12.41 23.57
CA GLU A 161 -18.89 13.69 24.24
C GLU A 161 -18.72 14.80 23.20
N MET A 162 -19.73 15.68 23.11
CA MET A 162 -19.79 16.77 22.12
C MET A 162 -18.61 17.72 22.34
N ASN A 163 -17.52 17.50 21.63
CA ASN A 163 -16.33 18.31 21.72
C ASN A 163 -16.32 19.31 20.55
N GLN A 164 -16.00 20.58 20.81
CA GLN A 164 -15.81 21.60 19.76
C GLN A 164 -14.78 21.18 18.71
N GLU A 165 -13.86 20.31 19.07
CA GLU A 165 -12.85 19.73 18.19
C GLU A 165 -13.49 18.84 17.13
N TYR A 166 -14.42 17.95 17.50
CA TYR A 166 -15.16 17.09 16.56
C TYR A 166 -16.01 17.88 15.57
N THR A 167 -16.64 18.97 16.02
CA THR A 167 -17.40 19.84 15.11
C THR A 167 -16.49 20.50 14.07
N LYS A 168 -15.28 20.93 14.47
CA LYS A 168 -14.30 21.47 13.53
C LYS A 168 -13.82 20.43 12.53
N ASP A 169 -13.57 19.20 12.98
CA ASP A 169 -13.12 18.12 12.10
C ASP A 169 -14.17 17.78 11.04
N VAL A 170 -15.46 17.71 11.45
CA VAL A 170 -16.56 17.49 10.51
C VAL A 170 -16.69 18.64 9.52
N LEU A 171 -16.58 19.88 9.96
CA LEU A 171 -16.63 21.05 9.08
C LEU A 171 -15.41 21.10 8.15
N SER A 172 -14.21 20.78 8.64
CA SER A 172 -13.01 20.68 7.81
C SER A 172 -13.16 19.59 6.74
N MET A 173 -13.71 18.44 7.08
CA MET A 173 -13.98 17.37 6.12
C MET A 173 -15.01 17.80 5.06
N LEU A 174 -16.04 18.52 5.43
CA LEU A 174 -17.06 19.04 4.51
C LEU A 174 -16.55 20.24 3.69
N SER A 175 -15.52 20.98 4.14
CA SER A 175 -14.92 22.08 3.38
C SER A 175 -14.15 21.60 2.14
N GLY A 176 -13.77 20.32 2.07
CA GLY A 176 -12.99 19.77 0.99
C GLY A 176 -11.49 20.15 1.02
N GLU A 177 -11.04 20.95 1.99
CA GLU A 177 -9.63 21.36 2.08
C GLU A 177 -8.67 20.23 2.47
N GLU A 178 -9.19 19.17 3.10
CA GLU A 178 -8.41 18.02 3.60
C GLU A 178 -8.38 16.81 2.66
N TYR A 179 -8.97 16.88 1.47
CA TYR A 179 -9.12 15.75 0.54
C TYR A 179 -7.85 15.31 -0.20
N SER A 180 -6.65 15.74 0.23
CA SER A 180 -5.42 15.37 -0.50
C SER A 180 -4.77 14.05 -0.09
N TYR A 181 -5.24 13.28 0.92
CA TYR A 181 -4.43 12.12 1.37
C TYR A 181 -5.14 10.85 1.87
N TYR A 182 -6.45 10.74 1.97
CA TYR A 182 -7.06 9.47 2.42
C TYR A 182 -8.17 8.95 1.52
N ASP A 183 -7.82 7.89 0.79
CA ASP A 183 -8.65 6.76 0.32
C ASP A 183 -9.92 7.06 -0.49
N SER A 184 -9.85 6.71 -1.77
CA SER A 184 -10.93 6.72 -2.77
C SER A 184 -12.18 5.88 -2.43
N SER A 185 -12.26 5.28 -1.24
CA SER A 185 -13.42 4.53 -0.74
C SER A 185 -14.50 5.39 -0.07
N TYR A 186 -14.30 6.71 0.03
CA TYR A 186 -15.17 7.61 0.80
C TYR A 186 -16.18 8.42 -0.01
N SER A 187 -16.24 8.31 -1.34
CA SER A 187 -17.07 9.18 -2.18
C SER A 187 -18.59 8.98 -2.03
N ASP A 188 -19.06 7.91 -1.40
CA ASP A 188 -20.50 7.58 -1.40
C ASP A 188 -21.18 7.58 -0.02
N THR A 189 -20.47 7.83 1.09
CA THR A 189 -21.02 7.59 2.42
C THR A 189 -21.33 8.84 3.24
N GLY A 190 -20.97 10.03 2.80
CA GLY A 190 -21.21 11.27 3.55
C GLY A 190 -20.46 11.32 4.89
N ILE A 191 -20.95 12.12 5.84
CA ILE A 191 -20.40 12.17 7.20
C ILE A 191 -20.42 10.76 7.79
N ARG A 192 -19.29 10.29 8.35
CA ARG A 192 -19.17 8.96 8.95
C ARG A 192 -20.33 8.72 9.93
N ARG A 193 -21.13 7.69 9.70
CA ARG A 193 -22.19 7.25 10.62
C ARG A 193 -21.71 6.98 12.05
N ASP A 194 -20.41 6.76 12.22
CA ASP A 194 -19.79 6.46 13.52
C ASP A 194 -19.55 7.73 14.36
N SER A 195 -19.63 8.93 13.76
CA SER A 195 -19.38 10.19 14.47
C SER A 195 -20.60 11.12 14.50
N VAL A 196 -21.31 11.33 13.38
CA VAL A 196 -22.52 12.17 13.33
C VAL A 196 -23.73 11.31 13.02
N GLU A 197 -24.71 11.28 13.91
CA GLU A 197 -25.92 10.50 13.74
C GLU A 197 -26.93 11.22 12.85
N TYR A 198 -27.09 12.52 13.05
CA TYR A 198 -27.94 13.41 12.23
C TYR A 198 -27.61 14.88 12.51
N VAL A 199 -28.17 15.77 11.69
CA VAL A 199 -28.15 17.21 11.91
C VAL A 199 -29.52 17.67 12.40
N ALA A 200 -29.59 18.32 13.58
CA ALA A 200 -30.80 18.86 14.16
C ALA A 200 -30.98 20.34 13.81
N ASP A 201 -32.21 20.81 13.82
CA ASP A 201 -32.56 22.25 13.84
C ASP A 201 -32.38 22.88 15.25
N ALA A 202 -32.66 24.17 15.36
CA ALA A 202 -32.57 24.89 16.64
C ALA A 202 -33.49 24.32 17.74
N ASP A 203 -34.62 23.75 17.35
CA ASP A 203 -35.65 23.18 18.24
C ASP A 203 -35.34 21.70 18.58
N GLY A 204 -34.31 21.11 17.98
CA GLY A 204 -33.88 19.73 18.22
C GLY A 204 -34.56 18.68 17.34
N ASN A 205 -35.33 19.07 16.32
CA ASN A 205 -35.89 18.14 15.36
C ASN A 205 -34.83 17.76 14.32
N ILE A 206 -34.93 16.56 13.73
CA ILE A 206 -34.03 16.13 12.68
C ILE A 206 -34.25 17.00 11.44
N ALA A 207 -33.28 17.88 11.13
CA ALA A 207 -33.26 18.66 9.90
C ALA A 207 -32.76 17.82 8.73
N TYR A 208 -31.62 17.10 8.92
CA TYR A 208 -31.01 16.26 7.92
C TYR A 208 -30.50 14.94 8.52
N THR A 209 -30.77 13.85 7.82
CA THR A 209 -30.33 12.50 8.21
C THR A 209 -28.91 12.20 7.73
N ASN A 210 -28.40 12.93 6.75
CA ASN A 210 -27.02 12.84 6.25
C ASN A 210 -26.65 14.12 5.50
N VAL A 211 -25.35 14.43 5.46
CA VAL A 211 -24.78 15.56 4.70
C VAL A 211 -23.48 15.11 4.06
N TRP A 212 -23.28 15.42 2.76
CA TRP A 212 -22.05 15.11 2.04
C TRP A 212 -21.77 16.15 0.96
N ASN A 213 -20.52 16.23 0.48
CA ASN A 213 -20.16 17.10 -0.62
C ASN A 213 -20.84 16.62 -1.90
N TYR A 214 -21.49 17.52 -2.62
CA TYR A 214 -21.88 17.29 -3.98
C TYR A 214 -20.61 17.24 -4.83
N GLU A 215 -20.45 16.23 -5.70
CA GLU A 215 -19.23 16.03 -6.46
C GLU A 215 -18.67 17.31 -7.06
N SER A 216 -17.44 17.56 -6.75
CA SER A 216 -16.69 18.78 -6.75
C SER A 216 -16.24 19.23 -8.14
N ARG A 217 -17.09 19.68 -9.02
CA ARG A 217 -16.62 20.52 -10.13
C ARG A 217 -17.64 21.61 -10.38
N GLU A 218 -17.27 22.77 -9.92
CA GLU A 218 -18.14 23.91 -9.84
C GLU A 218 -17.95 24.80 -11.03
N TYR A 219 -19.04 25.00 -11.68
CA TYR A 219 -19.17 26.06 -12.66
C TYR A 219 -19.61 27.33 -11.97
N ASN A 220 -19.19 28.46 -12.54
CA ASN A 220 -19.64 29.75 -12.09
C ASN A 220 -21.18 29.77 -12.06
N ASP A 221 -21.74 29.64 -10.86
CA ASP A 221 -23.19 29.64 -10.64
C ASP A 221 -23.88 30.81 -11.31
N ALA A 222 -23.25 32.00 -11.34
CA ALA A 222 -23.80 33.18 -11.96
C ALA A 222 -24.01 32.98 -13.46
N ALA A 223 -23.05 32.39 -14.17
CA ALA A 223 -23.19 32.13 -15.62
C ALA A 223 -24.26 31.07 -15.90
N LEU A 224 -24.34 30.02 -15.08
CA LEU A 224 -25.35 28.98 -15.18
C LEU A 224 -26.77 29.54 -14.95
N VAL A 225 -26.94 30.31 -13.87
CA VAL A 225 -28.23 30.89 -13.49
C VAL A 225 -28.66 31.96 -14.51
N GLU A 226 -27.78 32.84 -14.95
CA GLU A 226 -28.10 33.90 -15.90
C GLU A 226 -28.64 33.36 -17.22
N LYS A 227 -28.05 32.28 -17.73
CA LYS A 227 -28.42 31.66 -19.02
C LYS A 227 -29.57 30.69 -18.94
N TYR A 228 -29.76 30.08 -17.79
CA TYR A 228 -30.76 29.03 -17.55
C TYR A 228 -31.79 29.42 -16.49
N LYS A 229 -31.95 30.71 -16.25
CA LYS A 229 -32.76 31.28 -15.17
C LYS A 229 -34.26 31.10 -15.45
N PRO A 230 -34.95 30.16 -14.81
CA PRO A 230 -36.39 30.14 -14.83
C PRO A 230 -36.93 31.31 -14.02
N ASP A 231 -38.10 31.79 -14.41
CA ASP A 231 -38.74 32.93 -13.73
C ASP A 231 -38.88 32.68 -12.24
N GLY A 232 -38.27 33.55 -11.43
CA GLY A 232 -38.31 33.51 -9.97
C GLY A 232 -37.27 32.66 -9.26
N ALA A 233 -36.21 32.22 -9.98
CA ALA A 233 -35.00 31.69 -9.38
C ALA A 233 -33.90 32.74 -9.32
N ASP A 234 -33.25 32.89 -8.18
CA ASP A 234 -32.13 33.81 -7.98
C ASP A 234 -30.78 33.08 -7.93
N SER A 235 -30.80 31.77 -7.67
CA SER A 235 -29.60 30.92 -7.60
C SER A 235 -29.86 29.51 -8.13
N ILE A 236 -28.79 28.78 -8.40
CA ILE A 236 -28.90 27.35 -8.74
C ILE A 236 -29.51 26.54 -7.58
N LEU A 237 -29.33 26.97 -6.33
CA LEU A 237 -29.92 26.33 -5.17
C LEU A 237 -31.45 26.42 -5.19
N ASP A 238 -32.01 27.55 -5.63
CA ASP A 238 -33.46 27.69 -5.82
C ASP A 238 -33.97 26.68 -6.85
N ILE A 239 -33.19 26.48 -7.92
CA ILE A 239 -33.55 25.56 -9.00
C ILE A 239 -33.52 24.10 -8.50
N VAL A 240 -32.46 23.69 -7.83
CA VAL A 240 -32.27 22.27 -7.41
C VAL A 240 -33.07 21.90 -6.17
N ASN A 241 -33.41 22.89 -5.31
CA ASN A 241 -34.19 22.66 -4.08
C ASN A 241 -35.71 22.66 -4.31
N ASP A 242 -36.19 23.32 -5.36
CA ASP A 242 -37.62 23.35 -5.70
C ASP A 242 -37.95 22.41 -6.86
N SER A 243 -37.86 21.10 -6.61
CA SER A 243 -38.20 20.07 -7.59
C SER A 243 -39.68 20.07 -8.02
N THR A 244 -40.57 20.69 -7.25
CA THR A 244 -41.99 20.82 -7.61
C THR A 244 -42.22 21.92 -8.62
N LYS A 245 -41.50 23.05 -8.50
CA LYS A 245 -41.61 24.21 -9.39
C LYS A 245 -40.92 23.98 -10.71
N TRP A 246 -39.71 23.34 -10.68
CA TRP A 246 -38.92 23.10 -11.89
C TRP A 246 -38.83 21.62 -12.31
N LYS A 247 -39.57 20.71 -11.61
CA LYS A 247 -39.87 19.30 -11.99
C LYS A 247 -38.65 18.40 -12.24
N GLY A 248 -37.52 18.66 -11.65
CA GLY A 248 -36.33 17.84 -11.85
C GLY A 248 -35.65 17.97 -13.22
N ASP A 249 -36.32 18.56 -14.24
CA ASP A 249 -35.79 18.71 -15.59
C ASP A 249 -34.54 19.61 -15.60
N ILE A 250 -34.50 20.56 -14.69
CA ILE A 250 -33.39 21.50 -14.56
C ILE A 250 -32.15 20.82 -13.97
N SER A 251 -32.32 19.85 -13.05
CA SER A 251 -31.21 19.04 -12.56
C SER A 251 -30.56 18.23 -13.69
N THR A 252 -31.38 17.67 -14.58
CA THR A 252 -30.91 16.97 -15.79
C THR A 252 -30.25 17.96 -16.77
N ALA A 253 -30.84 19.13 -16.97
CA ALA A 253 -30.28 20.16 -17.82
C ALA A 253 -28.91 20.67 -17.31
N TYR A 254 -28.79 20.85 -16.00
CA TYR A 254 -27.52 21.19 -15.36
C TYR A 254 -26.43 20.16 -15.64
N GLN A 255 -26.75 18.86 -15.50
CA GLN A 255 -25.81 17.79 -15.82
C GLN A 255 -25.40 17.78 -17.30
N TYR A 256 -26.32 18.08 -18.19
CA TYR A 256 -26.03 18.16 -19.62
C TYR A 256 -25.15 19.38 -19.97
N LEU A 257 -25.44 20.53 -19.37
CA LEU A 257 -24.61 21.70 -19.52
C LEU A 257 -23.22 21.47 -18.96
N TYR A 258 -23.13 20.87 -17.78
CA TYR A 258 -21.86 20.48 -17.18
C TYR A 258 -21.03 19.58 -18.13
N ALA A 259 -21.63 18.54 -18.67
CA ALA A 259 -20.95 17.64 -19.60
C ALA A 259 -20.49 18.37 -20.88
N ALA A 260 -21.28 19.30 -21.37
CA ALA A 260 -20.93 20.13 -22.53
C ALA A 260 -19.72 21.03 -22.21
N LEU A 261 -19.75 21.71 -21.05
CA LEU A 261 -18.66 22.61 -20.65
C LEU A 261 -17.34 21.84 -20.44
N VAL A 262 -17.38 20.63 -19.85
CA VAL A 262 -16.20 19.76 -19.74
C VAL A 262 -15.66 19.42 -21.13
N LYS A 263 -16.53 19.07 -22.09
CA LYS A 263 -16.13 18.71 -23.44
C LYS A 263 -15.50 19.89 -24.19
N TYR A 264 -16.06 21.09 -24.05
CA TYR A 264 -15.51 22.31 -24.64
C TYR A 264 -14.18 22.74 -23.99
N ASN A 265 -14.03 22.56 -22.67
CA ASN A 265 -12.77 22.83 -22.00
C ASN A 265 -11.67 21.88 -22.48
N ASN A 266 -11.97 20.58 -22.55
CA ASN A 266 -11.01 19.59 -23.06
C ASN A 266 -10.61 19.93 -24.51
N ALA A 267 -11.56 20.36 -25.34
CA ALA A 267 -11.29 20.77 -26.72
C ALA A 267 -10.38 22.00 -26.80
N ALA A 268 -10.59 22.99 -25.94
CA ALA A 268 -9.73 24.18 -25.85
C ALA A 268 -8.30 23.84 -25.38
N ASP A 269 -8.16 22.95 -24.40
CA ASP A 269 -6.85 22.49 -23.92
C ASP A 269 -6.16 21.62 -24.98
N ALA A 270 -6.92 20.80 -25.70
CA ALA A 270 -6.43 20.03 -26.83
C ALA A 270 -5.90 20.94 -27.97
N GLU A 271 -6.59 22.04 -28.28
CA GLU A 271 -6.12 23.02 -29.26
C GLU A 271 -4.79 23.66 -28.84
N LYS A 272 -4.64 24.07 -27.56
CA LYS A 272 -3.38 24.59 -27.03
C LYS A 272 -2.27 23.52 -27.07
N SER A 273 -2.60 22.24 -26.79
CA SER A 273 -1.68 21.12 -26.94
C SER A 273 -1.20 20.97 -28.38
N LEU A 274 -2.12 20.96 -29.36
CA LEU A 274 -1.79 20.84 -30.77
C LEU A 274 -0.95 22.03 -31.30
N GLU A 275 -1.13 23.24 -30.76
CA GLU A 275 -0.27 24.37 -31.10
C GLU A 275 1.21 24.13 -30.79
N THR A 276 1.54 23.31 -29.80
CA THR A 276 2.92 22.93 -29.48
C THR A 276 3.54 22.05 -30.55
N TYR A 277 2.70 21.31 -31.29
CA TYR A 277 3.08 20.45 -32.41
C TYR A 277 2.94 21.12 -33.77
N ALA A 278 2.67 22.43 -33.82
CA ALA A 278 2.58 23.15 -35.08
C ALA A 278 3.91 23.14 -35.85
N GLN A 279 3.84 23.23 -37.16
CA GLN A 279 5.03 23.22 -38.01
C GLN A 279 6.05 24.29 -37.61
N GLY A 280 7.30 23.88 -37.38
CA GLY A 280 8.38 24.77 -36.95
C GLY A 280 8.47 24.97 -35.43
N LYS A 281 7.53 24.43 -34.64
CA LYS A 281 7.58 24.40 -33.18
C LYS A 281 8.07 23.04 -32.63
N THR A 282 8.07 22.00 -33.48
CA THR A 282 8.47 20.63 -33.11
C THR A 282 9.28 20.00 -34.25
N ASN A 283 10.11 19.02 -33.90
CA ASN A 283 10.82 18.15 -34.86
C ASN A 283 9.91 17.02 -35.37
N LEU A 284 8.72 16.85 -34.77
CA LEU A 284 7.79 15.80 -35.16
C LEU A 284 6.86 16.29 -36.26
N SER A 285 6.78 15.55 -37.36
CA SER A 285 5.81 15.71 -38.43
C SER A 285 4.76 14.60 -38.33
N TYR A 286 3.49 14.95 -38.34
CA TYR A 286 2.40 13.96 -38.31
C TYR A 286 1.39 14.17 -39.40
N LEU A 287 0.72 13.09 -39.76
CA LEU A 287 -0.34 13.05 -40.74
C LEU A 287 -1.37 12.00 -40.34
N PHE A 288 -2.63 12.38 -40.27
CA PHE A 288 -3.78 11.48 -40.16
C PHE A 288 -4.74 11.77 -41.30
N VAL A 289 -5.12 10.74 -42.06
CA VAL A 289 -6.05 10.82 -43.19
C VAL A 289 -7.15 9.79 -43.00
N ASP A 290 -8.38 10.24 -42.80
CA ASP A 290 -9.56 9.38 -42.89
C ASP A 290 -9.93 9.26 -44.39
N LYS A 291 -9.72 8.11 -44.98
CA LYS A 291 -9.98 7.86 -46.41
C LYS A 291 -11.47 7.90 -46.75
N LYS A 292 -12.34 7.63 -45.75
CA LYS A 292 -13.79 7.58 -45.93
C LYS A 292 -14.44 8.96 -45.94
N SER A 293 -14.06 9.80 -44.99
CA SER A 293 -14.59 11.17 -44.90
C SER A 293 -13.77 12.17 -45.69
N GLY A 294 -12.53 11.87 -46.06
CA GLY A 294 -11.57 12.78 -46.64
C GLY A 294 -10.99 13.80 -45.67
N LYS A 295 -11.27 13.70 -44.38
CA LYS A 295 -10.68 14.55 -43.33
C LYS A 295 -9.18 14.32 -43.22
N VAL A 296 -8.40 15.40 -43.15
CA VAL A 296 -6.94 15.36 -43.01
C VAL A 296 -6.51 16.21 -41.84
N TYR A 297 -5.77 15.62 -40.91
CA TYR A 297 -5.13 16.33 -39.81
C TYR A 297 -3.61 16.20 -39.94
N SER A 298 -2.91 17.31 -40.01
CA SER A 298 -1.46 17.31 -40.20
C SER A 298 -0.84 18.64 -39.80
N ASN A 299 0.40 18.61 -39.31
CA ASN A 299 1.23 19.80 -39.19
C ASN A 299 2.09 20.06 -40.44
N ILE A 300 2.01 19.20 -41.46
CA ILE A 300 2.70 19.37 -42.74
C ILE A 300 1.82 20.24 -43.66
N LYS A 301 2.38 21.32 -44.21
CA LYS A 301 1.64 22.21 -45.08
C LYS A 301 1.17 21.55 -46.37
N SER A 302 0.00 21.94 -46.85
CA SER A 302 -0.54 21.58 -48.17
C SER A 302 -0.82 20.10 -48.36
N VAL A 303 -1.07 19.35 -47.26
CA VAL A 303 -1.54 17.95 -47.33
C VAL A 303 -3.05 17.95 -47.58
N THR A 304 -3.49 17.09 -48.47
CA THR A 304 -4.90 16.82 -48.78
C THR A 304 -5.13 15.32 -48.91
N ALA A 305 -6.39 14.89 -48.91
CA ALA A 305 -6.75 13.50 -49.15
C ALA A 305 -6.25 12.94 -50.49
N ASP A 306 -6.08 13.82 -51.51
CA ASP A 306 -5.62 13.43 -52.87
C ASP A 306 -4.12 13.33 -53.00
N ASN A 307 -3.34 14.01 -52.14
CA ASN A 307 -1.88 14.11 -52.29
C ASN A 307 -1.06 13.48 -51.15
N TYR A 308 -1.71 12.96 -50.14
CA TYR A 308 -1.01 12.45 -48.92
C TYR A 308 0.04 11.39 -49.25
N GLU A 309 -0.22 10.45 -50.16
CA GLU A 309 0.75 9.44 -50.58
C GLU A 309 2.05 10.03 -51.10
N LYS A 310 1.95 11.07 -51.95
CA LYS A 310 3.15 11.78 -52.46
C LYS A 310 3.92 12.48 -51.34
N ILE A 311 3.21 12.93 -50.31
CA ILE A 311 3.85 13.53 -49.13
C ILE A 311 4.53 12.47 -48.28
N LEU A 312 3.90 11.30 -48.07
CA LEU A 312 4.51 10.16 -47.40
C LEU A 312 5.79 9.73 -48.13
N ASP A 313 5.74 9.56 -49.45
CA ASP A 313 6.92 9.23 -50.23
C ASP A 313 8.06 10.23 -50.09
N LYS A 314 7.74 11.53 -50.17
CA LYS A 314 8.74 12.58 -50.14
C LYS A 314 9.32 12.86 -48.77
N LYS A 315 8.49 12.82 -47.72
CA LYS A 315 8.86 13.24 -46.35
C LYS A 315 9.25 12.10 -45.42
N MET A 316 8.84 10.88 -45.75
CA MET A 316 9.05 9.71 -44.89
C MET A 316 9.86 8.63 -45.63
N ARG A 317 9.30 7.96 -46.62
CA ARG A 317 9.97 6.81 -47.28
C ARG A 317 11.30 7.17 -47.95
N ASN A 318 11.42 8.34 -48.57
CA ASN A 318 12.63 8.79 -49.27
C ASN A 318 13.46 9.80 -48.45
N SER A 319 13.17 10.00 -47.19
CA SER A 319 14.00 10.78 -46.26
C SER A 319 14.88 9.89 -45.40
N LEU A 320 15.87 10.48 -44.75
CA LEU A 320 16.65 9.79 -43.70
C LEU A 320 15.97 9.83 -42.35
N ASP A 321 14.87 10.58 -42.24
CA ASP A 321 14.14 10.77 -41.00
C ASP A 321 13.52 9.45 -40.51
N PRO A 322 13.64 9.10 -39.23
CA PRO A 322 12.90 7.98 -38.65
C PRO A 322 11.39 8.19 -38.78
N TYR A 323 10.68 7.19 -39.27
CA TYR A 323 9.24 7.30 -39.51
C TYR A 323 8.46 6.03 -39.15
N MET A 324 7.14 6.19 -38.98
CA MET A 324 6.16 5.13 -38.84
C MET A 324 4.93 5.49 -39.64
N ILE A 325 4.44 4.56 -40.45
CA ILE A 325 3.18 4.67 -41.20
C ILE A 325 2.33 3.45 -40.86
N ILE A 326 1.10 3.66 -40.46
CA ILE A 326 0.18 2.60 -40.02
C ILE A 326 -1.06 2.62 -40.92
N TYR A 327 -1.41 1.46 -41.44
CA TYR A 327 -2.57 1.17 -42.26
C TYR A 327 -3.46 0.16 -41.53
N PRO A 328 -4.42 0.58 -40.70
CA PRO A 328 -5.17 -0.35 -39.86
C PRO A 328 -6.04 -1.34 -40.63
N GLU A 329 -6.63 -0.93 -41.74
CA GLU A 329 -7.47 -1.81 -42.58
C GLU A 329 -6.65 -2.95 -43.19
N GLU A 330 -5.44 -2.68 -43.62
CA GLU A 330 -4.52 -3.65 -44.20
C GLU A 330 -3.74 -4.44 -43.15
N GLN A 331 -3.88 -4.09 -41.88
CA GLN A 331 -3.07 -4.58 -40.75
C GLN A 331 -1.56 -4.48 -41.03
N ASP A 332 -1.16 -3.45 -41.78
CA ASP A 332 0.20 -3.21 -42.23
C ASP A 332 0.84 -2.01 -41.53
N CYS A 333 2.15 -2.02 -41.42
CA CYS A 333 2.93 -0.97 -40.81
C CYS A 333 4.29 -0.86 -41.51
N GLU A 334 4.53 0.31 -42.10
CA GLU A 334 5.85 0.66 -42.62
C GLU A 334 6.64 1.45 -41.57
N THR A 335 7.86 1.06 -41.29
CA THR A 335 8.68 1.79 -40.31
C THR A 335 10.12 1.95 -40.75
N GLY A 336 10.67 3.13 -40.54
CA GLY A 336 12.08 3.46 -40.60
C GLY A 336 12.73 3.53 -39.19
N PHE A 337 12.02 3.19 -38.12
CA PHE A 337 12.61 3.09 -36.79
C PHE A 337 13.46 1.84 -36.69
N THR A 338 14.73 1.99 -36.32
CA THR A 338 15.63 0.88 -36.09
C THR A 338 15.39 0.29 -34.71
N GLY A 339 15.24 -1.04 -34.62
CA GLY A 339 15.08 -1.73 -33.33
C GLY A 339 13.68 -1.74 -32.72
N ILE A 340 12.65 -1.34 -33.48
CA ILE A 340 11.27 -1.55 -33.05
C ILE A 340 10.90 -3.03 -33.09
N THR A 341 10.18 -3.50 -32.09
CA THR A 341 9.71 -4.88 -32.00
C THR A 341 8.29 -5.03 -32.55
N ASP A 342 7.92 -6.23 -33.02
CA ASP A 342 6.54 -6.52 -33.44
C ASP A 342 5.52 -6.22 -32.35
N GLN A 343 5.92 -6.40 -31.09
CA GLN A 343 5.08 -6.06 -29.95
C GLN A 343 4.84 -4.54 -29.86
N ALA A 344 5.86 -3.73 -30.08
CA ALA A 344 5.72 -2.27 -30.10
C ALA A 344 4.82 -1.81 -31.26
N VAL A 345 4.96 -2.40 -32.45
CA VAL A 345 4.06 -2.14 -33.61
C VAL A 345 2.60 -2.42 -33.24
N ASN A 346 2.32 -3.56 -32.59
CA ASN A 346 0.98 -3.91 -32.13
C ASN A 346 0.43 -2.89 -31.11
N TYR A 347 1.30 -2.35 -30.22
CA TYR A 347 0.88 -1.29 -29.31
C TYR A 347 0.50 -0.01 -30.03
N TRP A 348 1.26 0.39 -31.05
CA TRP A 348 0.94 1.55 -31.85
C TRP A 348 -0.41 1.40 -32.57
N GLN A 349 -0.64 0.27 -33.23
CA GLN A 349 -1.91 -0.02 -33.91
C GLN A 349 -3.09 0.01 -32.95
N THR A 350 -2.93 -0.62 -31.78
CA THR A 350 -3.98 -0.66 -30.74
C THR A 350 -4.27 0.74 -30.18
N MET A 351 -3.24 1.54 -29.92
CA MET A 351 -3.38 2.90 -29.42
C MET A 351 -4.19 3.75 -30.39
N ILE A 352 -3.83 3.74 -31.67
CA ILE A 352 -4.51 4.56 -32.69
C ILE A 352 -5.97 4.13 -32.84
N ALA A 353 -6.24 2.82 -32.86
CA ALA A 353 -7.60 2.30 -32.93
C ALA A 353 -8.44 2.71 -31.70
N ASN A 354 -7.86 2.70 -30.50
CA ASN A 354 -8.56 3.04 -29.26
C ASN A 354 -8.93 4.52 -29.15
N VAL A 355 -8.19 5.43 -29.79
CA VAL A 355 -8.56 6.85 -29.82
C VAL A 355 -9.91 7.07 -30.55
N GLY A 356 -10.22 6.23 -31.55
CA GLY A 356 -11.51 6.28 -32.26
C GLY A 356 -11.72 7.58 -33.02
N LEU A 357 -10.68 8.14 -33.64
CA LEU A 357 -10.75 9.34 -34.46
C LEU A 357 -11.41 9.07 -35.82
N ALA A 358 -11.30 7.85 -36.34
CA ALA A 358 -12.00 7.36 -37.52
C ALA A 358 -12.25 5.83 -37.38
N ASP A 359 -13.10 5.30 -38.30
CA ASP A 359 -13.26 3.84 -38.48
C ASP A 359 -11.91 3.21 -38.95
N SER A 360 -11.91 1.99 -39.45
CA SER A 360 -10.68 1.27 -39.83
C SER A 360 -9.95 1.82 -41.07
N ASP A 361 -10.63 2.55 -41.95
CA ASP A 361 -10.08 3.03 -43.23
C ASP A 361 -9.40 4.40 -43.09
N TYR A 362 -8.30 4.45 -42.41
CA TYR A 362 -7.45 5.62 -42.27
C TYR A 362 -5.96 5.30 -42.42
N VAL A 363 -5.15 6.34 -42.57
CA VAL A 363 -3.69 6.27 -42.52
C VAL A 363 -3.20 7.20 -41.42
N TYR A 364 -2.36 6.70 -40.53
CA TYR A 364 -1.61 7.52 -39.61
C TYR A 364 -0.11 7.42 -39.91
N ALA A 365 0.54 8.57 -40.00
CA ALA A 365 1.97 8.62 -40.22
C ALA A 365 2.63 9.66 -39.32
N VAL A 366 3.83 9.34 -38.85
CA VAL A 366 4.66 10.22 -38.04
C VAL A 366 6.13 10.08 -38.47
N SER A 367 6.85 11.19 -38.49
CA SER A 367 8.31 11.22 -38.67
C SER A 367 8.96 12.27 -37.80
N VAL A 368 10.23 12.09 -37.50
CA VAL A 368 11.01 13.01 -36.66
C VAL A 368 12.23 13.49 -37.45
N ASP A 369 12.43 14.79 -37.53
CA ASP A 369 13.61 15.42 -38.16
C ASP A 369 14.90 14.91 -37.46
N GLU A 370 15.73 14.15 -38.18
CA GLU A 370 16.99 13.56 -37.68
C GLU A 370 18.00 14.63 -37.22
N ASP A 371 17.94 15.83 -37.81
CA ASP A 371 18.81 16.96 -37.46
C ASP A 371 18.40 17.67 -36.16
N PHE A 372 17.20 17.39 -35.63
CA PHE A 372 16.66 18.02 -34.42
C PHE A 372 16.77 19.54 -34.46
N SER A 373 16.30 20.14 -35.56
CA SER A 373 16.45 21.56 -35.85
C SER A 373 15.70 22.48 -34.88
N VAL A 374 14.73 21.95 -34.13
CA VAL A 374 13.94 22.65 -33.12
C VAL A 374 14.29 22.10 -31.74
N LEU A 375 14.44 23.00 -30.75
CA LEU A 375 14.67 22.62 -29.35
C LEU A 375 13.33 22.27 -28.66
N ASP A 376 12.68 21.21 -29.10
CA ASP A 376 11.48 20.65 -28.51
C ASP A 376 11.78 19.57 -27.46
N ARG A 377 10.75 18.83 -27.01
CA ARG A 377 10.88 17.76 -26.03
C ARG A 377 11.84 16.65 -26.50
N ILE A 378 11.70 16.19 -27.74
CA ILE A 378 12.55 15.10 -28.30
C ILE A 378 14.01 15.55 -28.38
N ALA A 379 14.27 16.78 -28.85
CA ALA A 379 15.63 17.32 -28.90
C ALA A 379 16.26 17.44 -27.50
N GLN A 380 15.50 17.84 -26.49
CA GLN A 380 15.95 17.88 -25.11
C GLN A 380 16.26 16.47 -24.57
N GLU A 381 15.41 15.50 -24.85
CA GLU A 381 15.63 14.10 -24.49
C GLU A 381 16.88 13.52 -25.18
N LYS A 382 17.10 13.86 -26.45
CA LYS A 382 18.34 13.51 -27.16
C LYS A 382 19.58 14.08 -26.49
N ILE A 383 19.58 15.39 -26.20
CA ILE A 383 20.70 16.04 -25.50
C ILE A 383 20.97 15.35 -24.16
N TYR A 384 19.93 14.99 -23.43
CA TYR A 384 20.03 14.26 -22.18
C TYR A 384 20.62 12.87 -22.40
N TYR A 385 20.08 12.11 -23.36
CA TYR A 385 20.54 10.77 -23.70
C TYR A 385 22.00 10.76 -24.09
N ASP A 386 22.40 11.59 -25.05
CA ASP A 386 23.78 11.70 -25.54
C ASP A 386 24.78 12.05 -24.43
N LYS A 387 24.34 12.83 -23.45
CA LYS A 387 25.15 13.22 -22.28
C LYS A 387 25.32 12.08 -21.28
N PHE A 388 24.26 11.34 -20.98
CA PHE A 388 24.23 10.43 -19.85
C PHE A 388 24.35 8.95 -20.22
N ALA A 389 23.99 8.55 -21.44
CA ALA A 389 24.09 7.15 -21.88
C ALA A 389 25.54 6.62 -21.76
N PRO A 390 26.60 7.34 -22.21
CA PRO A 390 27.96 6.85 -22.08
C PRO A 390 28.45 6.79 -20.62
N LEU A 391 27.81 7.53 -19.69
CA LEU A 391 28.17 7.55 -18.28
C LEU A 391 27.46 6.48 -17.46
N LEU A 392 26.42 5.85 -17.98
CA LEU A 392 25.59 4.90 -17.22
C LEU A 392 26.39 3.68 -16.75
N ILE A 393 27.14 3.02 -17.67
CA ILE A 393 27.98 1.88 -17.32
C ILE A 393 29.09 2.26 -16.32
N PRO A 394 29.87 3.33 -16.54
CA PRO A 394 30.83 3.83 -15.55
C PRO A 394 30.19 4.07 -14.16
N MET A 395 29.01 4.66 -14.09
CA MET A 395 28.30 4.88 -12.82
C MET A 395 27.95 3.57 -12.12
N ILE A 396 27.43 2.58 -12.84
CA ILE A 396 27.12 1.24 -12.31
C ILE A 396 28.40 0.55 -11.81
N VAL A 397 29.50 0.62 -12.58
CA VAL A 397 30.79 0.02 -12.19
C VAL A 397 31.34 0.70 -10.94
N ILE A 398 31.30 2.03 -10.86
CA ILE A 398 31.73 2.79 -9.65
C ILE A 398 30.90 2.35 -8.45
N ALA A 399 29.58 2.22 -8.59
CA ALA A 399 28.70 1.76 -7.52
C ALA A 399 29.09 0.35 -7.03
N ALA A 400 29.34 -0.57 -7.96
CA ALA A 400 29.73 -1.95 -7.65
C ALA A 400 31.10 -2.01 -6.95
N VAL A 401 32.10 -1.32 -7.47
CA VAL A 401 33.44 -1.24 -6.84
C VAL A 401 33.36 -0.62 -5.46
N ALA A 402 32.63 0.48 -5.31
CA ALA A 402 32.45 1.14 -4.02
C ALA A 402 31.79 0.21 -3.00
N LEU A 403 30.78 -0.57 -3.40
CA LEU A 403 30.13 -1.57 -2.56
C LEU A 403 31.11 -2.66 -2.09
N VAL A 404 31.97 -3.16 -2.97
CA VAL A 404 33.03 -4.13 -2.60
C VAL A 404 33.97 -3.52 -1.57
N LEU A 405 34.34 -2.25 -1.73
CA LEU A 405 35.20 -1.54 -0.76
C LEU A 405 34.49 -1.31 0.58
N VAL A 406 33.18 -1.06 0.59
CA VAL A 406 32.37 -1.03 1.84
C VAL A 406 32.43 -2.36 2.55
N LEU A 407 32.22 -3.48 1.84
CA LEU A 407 32.31 -4.82 2.43
C LEU A 407 33.71 -5.11 3.02
N ALA A 408 34.76 -4.75 2.29
CA ALA A 408 36.14 -4.88 2.81
C ALA A 408 36.36 -4.04 4.06
N GLY A 409 35.87 -2.79 4.07
CA GLY A 409 35.91 -1.90 5.24
C GLY A 409 35.16 -2.49 6.43
N LEU A 410 33.96 -3.03 6.23
CA LEU A 410 33.16 -3.72 7.26
C LEU A 410 33.90 -4.92 7.86
N VAL A 411 34.57 -5.74 7.05
CA VAL A 411 35.38 -6.85 7.54
C VAL A 411 36.51 -6.34 8.46
N ILE A 412 37.25 -5.34 8.03
CA ILE A 412 38.34 -4.75 8.83
C ILE A 412 37.79 -4.17 10.15
N LEU A 413 36.70 -3.40 10.09
CA LEU A 413 36.06 -2.82 11.26
C LEU A 413 35.49 -3.89 12.20
N THR A 414 34.91 -4.96 11.65
CA THR A 414 34.42 -6.11 12.43
C THR A 414 35.57 -6.79 13.18
N LEU A 415 36.72 -7.01 12.54
CA LEU A 415 37.91 -7.58 13.18
C LEU A 415 38.47 -6.65 14.28
N ALA A 416 38.44 -5.34 14.05
CA ALA A 416 38.95 -4.31 14.94
C ALA A 416 38.01 -3.94 16.11
N ALA A 417 36.71 -4.23 15.98
CA ALA A 417 35.69 -3.83 16.96
C ALA A 417 35.97 -4.41 18.35
N GLY A 418 35.95 -3.52 19.36
CA GLY A 418 36.15 -3.88 20.76
C GLY A 418 37.57 -4.25 21.17
N ARG A 419 38.54 -4.33 20.26
CA ARG A 419 39.93 -4.74 20.58
C ARG A 419 40.84 -3.53 20.66
N ASN A 420 41.73 -3.52 21.66
CA ASN A 420 42.80 -2.54 21.82
C ASN A 420 44.17 -3.19 21.57
N ASN A 421 45.25 -2.34 21.41
CA ASN A 421 46.60 -2.86 21.25
C ASN A 421 47.25 -3.29 22.56
N GLU A 422 46.71 -2.88 23.70
CA GLU A 422 47.28 -3.06 25.01
C GLU A 422 46.95 -4.42 25.63
N ASP A 423 45.79 -4.97 25.34
CA ASP A 423 45.29 -6.22 25.86
C ASP A 423 44.55 -7.07 24.82
N GLN A 424 44.09 -8.26 25.24
CA GLN A 424 43.27 -9.16 24.43
C GLN A 424 41.77 -9.07 24.78
N GLU A 425 41.39 -8.28 25.78
CA GLU A 425 40.02 -8.15 26.23
C GLU A 425 39.16 -7.32 25.26
N VAL A 426 37.86 -7.58 25.31
CA VAL A 426 36.89 -6.85 24.49
C VAL A 426 36.34 -5.67 25.29
N HIS A 427 36.67 -4.47 24.86
CA HIS A 427 36.20 -3.24 25.50
C HIS A 427 34.83 -2.84 24.95
N LEU A 428 33.86 -2.74 25.85
CA LEU A 428 32.51 -2.23 25.56
C LEU A 428 32.45 -0.72 25.80
N ASN A 429 31.84 0.03 24.87
CA ASN A 429 31.55 1.44 25.01
C ASN A 429 30.35 1.69 25.94
N PHE A 430 30.10 2.95 26.32
CA PHE A 430 28.94 3.35 27.11
C PHE A 430 27.63 2.86 26.50
N PHE A 431 27.47 3.01 25.18
CA PHE A 431 26.29 2.56 24.42
C PHE A 431 26.13 1.02 24.44
N ASP A 432 27.20 0.26 24.45
CA ASP A 432 27.18 -1.19 24.48
C ASP A 432 26.76 -1.76 25.85
N ARG A 433 26.66 -0.93 26.90
CA ARG A 433 26.20 -1.33 28.23
C ARG A 433 24.69 -1.21 28.40
N TRP A 434 24.00 -0.62 27.44
CA TRP A 434 22.53 -0.56 27.42
C TRP A 434 21.95 -1.91 27.09
N TYR A 435 20.68 -2.13 27.45
CA TYR A 435 19.98 -3.34 27.02
C TYR A 435 19.97 -3.46 25.50
N THR A 436 20.17 -4.69 25.02
CA THR A 436 20.37 -4.96 23.58
C THR A 436 19.19 -4.49 22.75
N GLU A 437 17.97 -4.71 23.23
CA GLU A 437 16.73 -4.33 22.53
C GLU A 437 16.54 -2.80 22.52
N ILE A 438 16.84 -2.13 23.64
CA ILE A 438 16.75 -0.66 23.73
C ILE A 438 17.75 0.00 22.78
N ALA A 439 18.98 -0.50 22.75
CA ALA A 439 20.02 0.00 21.85
C ALA A 439 19.64 -0.22 20.38
N ALA A 440 19.08 -1.41 20.04
CA ALA A 440 18.59 -1.70 18.70
C ALA A 440 17.42 -0.80 18.31
N PHE A 441 16.41 -0.66 19.19
CA PHE A 441 15.25 0.21 18.95
C PHE A 441 15.68 1.66 18.70
N LEU A 442 16.62 2.17 19.47
CA LEU A 442 17.11 3.54 19.28
C LEU A 442 17.84 3.71 17.93
N VAL A 443 18.72 2.77 17.57
CA VAL A 443 19.44 2.81 16.28
C VAL A 443 18.47 2.75 15.11
N PHE A 444 17.53 1.77 15.12
CA PHE A 444 16.55 1.61 14.04
C PHE A 444 15.53 2.74 14.00
N GLY A 445 15.04 3.19 15.16
CA GLY A 445 14.06 4.27 15.26
C GLY A 445 14.59 5.59 14.68
N ILE A 446 15.79 5.99 15.09
CA ILE A 446 16.39 7.24 14.56
C ILE A 446 16.74 7.08 13.08
N TRP A 447 17.21 5.90 12.65
CA TRP A 447 17.50 5.65 11.25
C TRP A 447 16.24 5.77 10.39
N ILE A 448 15.15 5.06 10.75
CA ILE A 448 13.86 5.08 10.03
C ILE A 448 13.29 6.50 9.97
N TYR A 449 13.32 7.23 11.10
CA TYR A 449 12.82 8.60 11.17
C TYR A 449 13.56 9.53 10.19
N GLY A 450 14.89 9.45 10.14
CA GLY A 450 15.68 10.24 9.19
C GLY A 450 15.43 9.86 7.74
N VAL A 451 15.26 8.55 7.45
CA VAL A 451 14.89 8.08 6.09
C VAL A 451 13.52 8.60 5.69
N ALA A 452 12.53 8.56 6.59
CA ALA A 452 11.18 9.03 6.32
C ALA A 452 11.14 10.53 5.98
N ILE A 453 11.84 11.37 6.78
CA ILE A 453 11.96 12.80 6.49
C ILE A 453 12.61 13.04 5.12
N MET A 454 13.71 12.33 4.81
CA MET A 454 14.41 12.52 3.54
C MET A 454 13.55 12.07 2.35
N MET A 455 12.79 10.96 2.49
CA MET A 455 11.85 10.52 1.46
C MET A 455 10.74 11.55 1.23
N GLN A 456 10.19 12.15 2.29
CA GLN A 456 9.18 13.19 2.16
C GLN A 456 9.74 14.43 1.44
N VAL A 457 10.95 14.88 1.79
CA VAL A 457 11.62 16.01 1.12
C VAL A 457 11.90 15.70 -0.35
N MET A 458 12.33 14.47 -0.67
CA MET A 458 12.63 14.06 -2.05
C MET A 458 11.37 13.82 -2.89
N GLY A 459 10.24 13.45 -2.28
CA GLY A 459 8.96 13.19 -2.95
C GLY A 459 8.10 14.42 -3.22
N SER A 460 8.41 15.57 -2.61
CA SER A 460 7.56 16.77 -2.66
C SER A 460 7.75 17.68 -3.87
N GLY A 461 8.48 17.29 -4.93
CA GLY A 461 8.65 18.13 -6.10
C GLY A 461 9.50 17.55 -7.22
N ASP A 462 9.43 18.18 -8.38
CA ASP A 462 10.27 17.89 -9.56
C ASP A 462 11.74 18.28 -9.26
N MET A 463 12.43 17.42 -8.51
CA MET A 463 13.82 17.67 -8.14
C MET A 463 14.72 17.53 -9.37
N ARG A 464 15.48 18.58 -9.67
CA ARG A 464 16.59 18.49 -10.61
C ARG A 464 17.58 17.42 -10.14
N MET A 465 18.24 16.74 -11.07
CA MET A 465 19.22 15.67 -10.80
C MET A 465 20.22 16.02 -9.67
N ALA A 466 20.71 17.26 -9.63
CA ALA A 466 21.65 17.71 -8.59
C ALA A 466 21.03 17.62 -7.18
N GLY A 467 19.79 18.09 -7.00
CA GLY A 467 19.09 18.01 -5.71
C GLY A 467 18.86 16.56 -5.28
N TYR A 468 18.43 15.72 -6.20
CA TYR A 468 18.24 14.29 -5.98
C TYR A 468 19.52 13.58 -5.51
N LEU A 469 20.65 13.83 -6.19
CA LEU A 469 21.95 13.24 -5.82
C LEU A 469 22.47 13.74 -4.47
N VAL A 470 22.27 15.02 -4.15
CA VAL A 470 22.60 15.58 -2.82
C VAL A 470 21.75 14.90 -1.75
N GLY A 471 20.44 14.73 -1.98
CA GLY A 471 19.54 14.01 -1.08
C GLY A 471 20.00 12.57 -0.82
N ILE A 472 20.33 11.82 -1.87
CA ILE A 472 20.87 10.47 -1.75
C ILE A 472 22.22 10.46 -1.01
N GLY A 473 23.08 11.45 -1.23
CA GLY A 473 24.35 11.59 -0.52
C GLY A 473 24.15 11.77 0.98
N ILE A 474 23.25 12.66 1.38
CA ILE A 474 22.89 12.89 2.79
C ILE A 474 22.28 11.63 3.40
N LEU A 475 21.36 10.96 2.69
CA LEU A 475 20.74 9.71 3.11
C LEU A 475 21.80 8.59 3.27
N GLY A 476 22.79 8.53 2.39
CA GLY A 476 23.92 7.61 2.47
C GLY A 476 24.79 7.85 3.71
N ILE A 477 25.10 9.11 4.03
CA ILE A 477 25.86 9.47 5.25
C ILE A 477 25.06 9.07 6.50
N TRP A 478 23.78 9.44 6.55
CA TRP A 478 22.89 9.13 7.67
C TRP A 478 22.76 7.62 7.89
N SER A 479 22.42 6.88 6.83
CA SER A 479 22.28 5.43 6.90
C SER A 479 23.59 4.74 7.25
N GLY A 480 24.71 5.19 6.68
CA GLY A 480 26.04 4.65 6.98
C GLY A 480 26.45 4.86 8.42
N ALA A 481 26.22 6.05 8.98
CA ALA A 481 26.55 6.36 10.36
C ALA A 481 25.75 5.49 11.34
N TRP A 482 24.44 5.39 11.17
CA TRP A 482 23.59 4.57 12.04
C TRP A 482 23.81 3.07 11.86
N PHE A 483 24.00 2.61 10.62
CA PHE A 483 24.35 1.21 10.35
C PHE A 483 25.67 0.82 11.02
N LEU A 484 26.74 1.61 10.85
CA LEU A 484 28.03 1.32 11.48
C LEU A 484 27.96 1.37 13.00
N THR A 485 27.20 2.31 13.57
CA THR A 485 26.99 2.42 15.02
C THR A 485 26.34 1.15 15.54
N GLY A 486 25.25 0.69 14.92
CA GLY A 486 24.55 -0.54 15.28
C GLY A 486 25.39 -1.79 15.06
N TRP A 487 26.02 -1.90 13.87
CA TRP A 487 26.87 -3.04 13.52
C TRP A 487 28.06 -3.21 14.46
N LEU A 488 28.80 -2.16 14.70
CA LEU A 488 29.97 -2.23 15.58
C LEU A 488 29.59 -2.51 17.04
N SER A 489 28.47 -1.95 17.52
CA SER A 489 27.92 -2.28 18.82
C SER A 489 27.54 -3.77 18.90
N LEU A 490 26.82 -4.27 17.92
CA LEU A 490 26.44 -5.70 17.85
C LEU A 490 27.68 -6.60 17.87
N VAL A 491 28.68 -6.30 17.03
CA VAL A 491 29.92 -7.09 16.98
C VAL A 491 30.67 -7.08 18.31
N ARG A 492 30.75 -5.94 19.02
CA ARG A 492 31.38 -5.87 20.35
C ARG A 492 30.62 -6.70 21.37
N ARG A 493 29.29 -6.65 21.37
CA ARG A 493 28.43 -7.45 22.26
C ARG A 493 28.56 -8.95 21.98
N ILE A 494 28.64 -9.38 20.70
CA ILE A 494 28.88 -10.79 20.32
C ILE A 494 30.23 -11.23 20.88
N LYS A 495 31.28 -10.48 20.64
CA LYS A 495 32.64 -10.83 21.10
C LYS A 495 32.76 -10.85 22.62
N ALA A 496 32.02 -10.02 23.35
CA ALA A 496 31.97 -9.97 24.80
C ALA A 496 30.99 -10.99 25.43
N GLY A 497 30.21 -11.72 24.62
CA GLY A 497 29.17 -12.64 25.11
C GLY A 497 28.05 -11.93 25.89
N SER A 498 27.85 -10.63 25.65
CA SER A 498 26.94 -9.80 26.45
C SER A 498 25.54 -9.67 25.86
N ILE A 499 25.29 -10.09 24.60
CA ILE A 499 23.99 -9.96 23.95
C ILE A 499 22.85 -10.51 24.79
N TRP A 500 22.98 -11.76 25.20
CA TRP A 500 21.96 -12.42 26.01
C TRP A 500 22.00 -11.98 27.47
N ARG A 501 23.19 -11.71 28.00
CA ARG A 501 23.38 -11.29 29.40
C ARG A 501 22.67 -9.94 29.66
N ASP A 502 22.79 -9.00 28.72
CA ASP A 502 22.29 -7.64 28.84
C ASP A 502 21.02 -7.44 27.98
N SER A 503 20.16 -8.49 27.87
CA SER A 503 18.90 -8.49 27.10
C SER A 503 17.70 -8.33 28.02
N VAL A 504 16.77 -7.41 27.68
CA VAL A 504 15.47 -7.28 28.36
C VAL A 504 14.66 -8.57 28.26
N LEU A 505 14.72 -9.23 27.09
CA LEU A 505 14.02 -10.50 26.87
C LEU A 505 14.46 -11.56 27.86
N ARG A 506 15.76 -11.62 28.20
CA ARG A 506 16.26 -12.52 29.25
C ARG A 506 15.61 -12.25 30.60
N TYR A 507 15.51 -10.99 31.01
CA TYR A 507 14.85 -10.62 32.26
C TYR A 507 13.38 -10.98 32.27
N ILE A 508 12.69 -10.73 31.16
CA ILE A 508 11.30 -11.15 30.98
C ILE A 508 11.17 -12.67 31.10
N LEU A 509 12.03 -13.43 30.42
CA LEU A 509 12.01 -14.91 30.48
C LEU A 509 12.34 -15.45 31.88
N LEU A 510 13.31 -14.84 32.57
CA LEU A 510 13.61 -15.19 33.96
C LEU A 510 12.45 -14.86 34.90
N PHE A 511 11.77 -13.73 34.71
CA PHE A 511 10.59 -13.36 35.47
C PHE A 511 9.44 -14.35 35.22
N ILE A 512 9.17 -14.68 33.96
CA ILE A 512 8.18 -15.67 33.56
C ILE A 512 8.53 -17.02 34.17
N ARG A 513 9.79 -17.48 34.08
CA ARG A 513 10.26 -18.74 34.72
C ARG A 513 10.02 -18.71 36.24
N LYS A 514 10.28 -17.58 36.90
CA LYS A 514 10.03 -17.42 38.34
C LYS A 514 8.55 -17.51 38.69
N ILE A 515 7.68 -16.94 37.86
CA ILE A 515 6.23 -17.09 38.00
C ILE A 515 5.82 -18.54 37.82
N PHE A 516 6.30 -19.21 36.76
CA PHE A 516 5.99 -20.60 36.49
C PHE A 516 6.50 -21.53 37.60
N SER A 517 7.71 -21.29 38.18
CA SER A 517 8.20 -22.09 39.29
C SER A 517 7.32 -21.95 40.53
N LYS A 518 6.94 -20.70 40.91
CA LYS A 518 5.99 -20.47 42.01
C LYS A 518 4.63 -21.12 41.78
N PHE A 519 4.17 -21.10 40.53
CA PHE A 519 2.91 -21.73 40.15
C PHE A 519 3.00 -23.26 40.23
N ALA A 520 4.14 -23.84 39.80
CA ALA A 520 4.42 -25.26 39.94
C ALA A 520 4.50 -25.68 41.44
N ASP A 521 5.17 -24.88 42.28
CA ASP A 521 5.25 -25.11 43.73
C ASP A 521 3.84 -25.05 44.37
N MET A 522 2.99 -24.12 43.95
CA MET A 522 1.61 -24.02 44.39
C MET A 522 0.78 -25.25 43.95
N ILE A 523 0.97 -25.76 42.73
CA ILE A 523 0.30 -26.96 42.24
C ILE A 523 0.76 -28.19 43.05
N VAL A 524 2.04 -28.32 43.33
CA VAL A 524 2.60 -29.42 44.17
C VAL A 524 2.03 -29.33 45.58
N PHE A 525 1.99 -28.15 46.20
CA PHE A 525 1.39 -27.94 47.51
C PHE A 525 -0.10 -28.35 47.56
N LEU A 526 -0.89 -27.89 46.59
CA LEU A 526 -2.30 -28.28 46.43
C LEU A 526 -2.45 -29.79 46.16
N SER A 527 -1.52 -30.36 45.39
CA SER A 527 -1.51 -31.80 45.10
C SER A 527 -1.31 -32.67 46.35
N ASN A 528 -0.50 -32.21 47.29
CA ASN A 528 -0.16 -32.99 48.45
C ASN A 528 -1.14 -32.78 49.64
N ASN A 529 -1.80 -31.62 49.71
CA ASN A 529 -2.53 -31.21 50.92
C ASN A 529 -4.05 -31.12 50.77
N THR A 530 -4.63 -31.44 49.58
CA THR A 530 -6.07 -31.28 49.31
C THR A 530 -6.75 -32.57 48.84
N VAL A 531 -8.05 -32.67 49.09
CA VAL A 531 -8.89 -33.79 48.63
C VAL A 531 -8.95 -33.80 47.09
N SER A 532 -8.97 -35.00 46.49
CA SER A 532 -8.92 -35.23 45.04
C SER A 532 -9.91 -34.38 44.21
N ARG A 533 -11.09 -34.13 44.73
CA ARG A 533 -12.13 -33.31 44.07
C ARG A 533 -11.68 -31.85 43.85
N ILE A 534 -11.04 -31.25 44.87
CA ILE A 534 -10.54 -29.87 44.82
C ILE A 534 -9.38 -29.77 43.81
N LYS A 535 -8.49 -30.76 43.79
CA LYS A 535 -7.39 -30.82 42.81
C LYS A 535 -7.90 -30.80 41.36
N THR A 536 -8.96 -31.56 41.07
CA THR A 536 -9.54 -31.65 39.75
C THR A 536 -10.22 -30.34 39.37
N ILE A 537 -10.94 -29.69 40.27
CA ILE A 537 -11.61 -28.38 40.01
C ILE A 537 -10.57 -27.29 39.74
N VAL A 538 -9.49 -27.23 40.55
CA VAL A 538 -8.42 -26.24 40.35
C VAL A 538 -7.69 -26.46 39.01
N ALA A 539 -7.35 -27.71 38.65
CA ALA A 539 -6.73 -28.02 37.37
C ALA A 539 -7.61 -27.66 36.17
N PHE A 540 -8.90 -27.92 36.26
CA PHE A 540 -9.87 -27.55 35.25
C PHE A 540 -10.02 -26.02 35.14
N GLY A 541 -10.08 -25.31 36.27
CA GLY A 541 -10.16 -23.85 36.29
C GLY A 541 -8.93 -23.19 35.63
N ILE A 542 -7.73 -23.70 35.89
CA ILE A 542 -6.49 -23.23 35.25
C ILE A 542 -6.54 -23.48 33.74
N PHE A 543 -6.99 -24.68 33.33
CA PHE A 543 -7.15 -24.99 31.91
C PHE A 543 -8.09 -24.05 31.21
N VAL A 544 -9.28 -23.81 31.75
CA VAL A 544 -10.27 -22.87 31.18
C VAL A 544 -9.72 -21.45 31.10
N PHE A 545 -9.00 -21.01 32.15
CA PHE A 545 -8.36 -19.69 32.16
C PHE A 545 -7.30 -19.54 31.08
N LEU A 546 -6.43 -20.54 30.86
CA LEU A 546 -5.42 -20.53 29.81
C LEU A 546 -6.04 -20.54 28.42
N LEU A 547 -7.13 -21.29 28.20
CA LEU A 547 -7.89 -21.27 26.95
C LEU A 547 -8.50 -19.90 26.68
N PHE A 548 -9.14 -19.31 27.68
CA PHE A 548 -9.76 -17.99 27.57
C PHE A 548 -8.71 -16.93 27.24
N MET A 549 -7.58 -16.91 27.95
CA MET A 549 -6.47 -15.98 27.70
C MET A 549 -5.87 -16.16 26.30
N SER A 550 -5.62 -17.41 25.86
CA SER A 550 -5.04 -17.67 24.55
C SER A 550 -5.99 -17.27 23.40
N THR A 551 -7.29 -17.53 23.56
CA THR A 551 -8.32 -17.16 22.57
C THR A 551 -8.55 -15.66 22.53
N GLY A 552 -8.63 -15.01 23.70
CA GLY A 552 -8.83 -13.56 23.80
C GLY A 552 -7.67 -12.77 23.20
N LEU A 553 -6.43 -13.19 23.45
CA LEU A 553 -5.23 -12.58 22.87
C LEU A 553 -5.08 -12.85 21.36
N PHE A 554 -5.52 -14.01 20.88
CA PHE A 554 -5.54 -14.33 19.45
C PHE A 554 -6.53 -13.42 18.70
N VAL A 555 -7.76 -13.29 19.21
CA VAL A 555 -8.82 -12.49 18.56
C VAL A 555 -8.54 -10.99 18.68
N GLY A 556 -7.96 -10.54 19.80
CA GLY A 556 -7.74 -9.11 20.05
C GLY A 556 -6.46 -8.53 19.44
N ALA A 557 -5.48 -9.35 19.06
CA ALA A 557 -4.18 -8.90 18.57
C ALA A 557 -3.78 -9.44 17.20
N ASP A 558 -4.61 -10.28 16.57
CA ASP A 558 -4.36 -10.96 15.27
C ASP A 558 -2.96 -11.62 15.16
N ILE A 559 -2.42 -12.09 16.31
CA ILE A 559 -1.08 -12.64 16.34
C ILE A 559 -1.14 -14.17 16.30
N PRO A 560 -0.69 -14.83 15.21
CA PRO A 560 -0.76 -16.29 15.05
C PRO A 560 0.01 -17.08 16.13
N PHE A 561 0.91 -16.42 16.86
CA PHE A 561 1.63 -17.01 17.98
C PHE A 561 0.71 -17.52 19.11
N PHE A 562 -0.42 -16.86 19.36
CA PHE A 562 -1.37 -17.31 20.39
C PHE A 562 -2.14 -18.56 19.99
N LEU A 563 -2.30 -18.83 18.69
CA LEU A 563 -2.83 -20.10 18.20
C LEU A 563 -1.90 -21.27 18.60
N LEU A 564 -0.59 -21.08 18.51
CA LEU A 564 0.39 -22.08 18.93
C LEU A 564 0.25 -22.40 20.43
N ILE A 565 0.09 -21.37 21.28
CA ILE A 565 -0.12 -21.55 22.73
C ILE A 565 -1.40 -22.34 22.99
N PHE A 566 -2.48 -22.04 22.28
CA PHE A 566 -3.74 -22.77 22.38
C PHE A 566 -3.55 -24.26 22.06
N VAL A 567 -2.93 -24.57 20.91
CA VAL A 567 -2.67 -25.95 20.49
C VAL A 567 -1.80 -26.70 21.50
N VAL A 568 -0.70 -26.09 21.99
CA VAL A 568 0.17 -26.68 22.98
C VAL A 568 -0.58 -26.96 24.28
N THR A 569 -1.43 -26.04 24.73
CA THR A 569 -2.26 -26.22 25.95
C THR A 569 -3.20 -27.41 25.80
N CYS A 570 -3.88 -27.53 24.67
CA CYS A 570 -4.76 -28.67 24.36
C CYS A 570 -3.99 -30.02 24.38
N TRP A 571 -2.79 -30.06 23.78
CA TRP A 571 -1.92 -31.25 23.76
C TRP A 571 -1.47 -31.65 25.16
N VAL A 572 -1.07 -30.72 26.01
CA VAL A 572 -0.66 -30.99 27.38
C VAL A 572 -1.81 -31.58 28.18
N VAL A 573 -3.02 -31.05 28.04
CA VAL A 573 -4.21 -31.56 28.73
C VAL A 573 -4.58 -32.96 28.21
N LEU A 574 -4.57 -33.15 26.91
CA LEU A 574 -4.83 -34.47 26.29
C LEU A 574 -3.85 -35.51 26.81
N TYR A 575 -2.55 -35.22 26.83
CA TYR A 575 -1.52 -36.10 27.39
C TYR A 575 -1.79 -36.43 28.87
N TYR A 576 -2.18 -35.45 29.68
CA TYR A 576 -2.51 -35.67 31.09
C TYR A 576 -3.73 -36.59 31.26
N LEU A 577 -4.78 -36.39 30.46
CA LEU A 577 -5.99 -37.20 30.49
C LEU A 577 -5.70 -38.66 30.07
N LEU A 578 -4.94 -38.84 28.99
CA LEU A 578 -4.55 -40.16 28.49
C LEU A 578 -3.69 -40.90 29.54
N LYS A 579 -2.75 -40.22 30.18
CA LYS A 579 -1.94 -40.80 31.28
C LYS A 579 -2.79 -41.25 32.47
N LYS A 580 -3.81 -40.45 32.85
CA LYS A 580 -4.76 -40.85 33.91
C LYS A 580 -5.66 -42.02 33.49
N ALA A 581 -6.12 -42.07 32.26
CA ALA A 581 -6.94 -43.16 31.73
C ALA A 581 -6.13 -44.47 31.73
N TRP A 582 -4.90 -44.42 31.19
CA TRP A 582 -4.00 -45.57 31.19
C TRP A 582 -3.72 -46.10 32.61
N GLY A 583 -3.43 -45.24 33.59
CA GLY A 583 -3.22 -45.66 34.97
C GLY A 583 -4.43 -46.33 35.61
N ARG A 584 -5.66 -45.91 35.28
CA ARG A 584 -6.89 -46.54 35.73
C ARG A 584 -7.07 -47.93 35.11
N GLU A 585 -6.75 -48.09 33.83
CA GLU A 585 -6.80 -49.36 33.13
C GLU A 585 -5.84 -50.39 33.76
N GLN A 586 -4.59 -49.98 34.06
CA GLN A 586 -3.60 -50.83 34.75
C GLN A 586 -4.07 -51.31 36.12
N ILE A 587 -4.76 -50.45 36.89
CA ILE A 587 -5.31 -50.81 38.20
C ILE A 587 -6.48 -51.79 38.04
N GLN A 588 -7.36 -51.58 37.07
CA GLN A 588 -8.50 -52.47 36.76
C GLN A 588 -8.03 -53.86 36.31
N ASP A 589 -7.06 -53.91 35.40
CA ASP A 589 -6.49 -55.17 34.93
C ASP A 589 -5.77 -55.95 36.07
N GLY A 590 -5.03 -55.22 36.91
CA GLY A 590 -4.41 -55.82 38.06
C GLY A 590 -5.41 -56.35 39.09
N LEU A 591 -6.45 -55.59 39.39
CA LEU A 591 -7.53 -56.02 40.28
C LEU A 591 -8.25 -57.28 39.72
N LYS A 592 -8.51 -57.29 38.42
CA LYS A 592 -9.11 -58.44 37.75
C LYS A 592 -8.27 -59.69 37.89
N LYS A 593 -6.95 -59.61 37.66
CA LYS A 593 -6.04 -60.75 37.84
C LYS A 593 -6.04 -61.31 39.25
N ILE A 594 -6.01 -60.42 40.26
CA ILE A 594 -6.06 -60.81 41.67
C ILE A 594 -7.41 -61.46 41.98
N THR A 595 -8.53 -61.00 41.46
CA THR A 595 -9.86 -61.57 41.64
C THR A 595 -10.03 -62.88 40.88
N ASP A 596 -9.34 -63.08 39.76
CA ASP A 596 -9.34 -64.30 38.98
C ASP A 596 -8.44 -65.38 39.60
N GLY A 597 -7.78 -65.13 40.76
CA GLY A 597 -7.02 -66.09 41.57
C GLY A 597 -5.52 -65.95 41.45
N ASP A 598 -4.95 -65.04 40.69
CA ASP A 598 -3.53 -64.78 40.63
C ASP A 598 -3.15 -63.77 41.73
N LEU A 599 -3.05 -64.31 43.03
CA LEU A 599 -2.79 -63.50 44.19
C LEU A 599 -1.32 -63.03 44.29
N GLN A 600 -0.42 -63.58 43.48
CA GLN A 600 1.00 -63.18 43.44
C GLN A 600 1.24 -62.04 42.44
N TYR A 601 0.27 -61.71 41.62
CA TYR A 601 0.39 -60.59 40.67
C TYR A 601 0.51 -59.25 41.40
N LYS A 602 1.51 -58.43 40.98
CA LYS A 602 1.70 -57.08 41.50
C LYS A 602 1.50 -56.08 40.42
N ILE A 603 0.64 -55.08 40.67
CA ILE A 603 0.42 -53.95 39.79
C ILE A 603 1.70 -53.12 39.73
N PRO A 604 2.29 -52.86 38.54
CA PRO A 604 3.50 -52.04 38.42
C PRO A 604 3.24 -50.58 38.82
N THR A 605 3.89 -50.11 39.88
CA THR A 605 3.63 -48.73 40.44
C THR A 605 4.58 -47.68 39.90
N GLU A 606 5.66 -48.06 39.18
CA GLU A 606 6.72 -47.15 38.73
C GLU A 606 6.23 -46.03 37.82
N LYS A 607 5.25 -46.30 36.96
CA LYS A 607 4.67 -45.35 36.00
C LYS A 607 3.40 -44.66 36.50
N LEU A 608 2.88 -45.11 37.65
CA LEU A 608 1.70 -44.51 38.29
C LEU A 608 2.12 -43.35 39.21
N SER A 609 1.23 -42.39 39.38
CA SER A 609 1.51 -41.18 40.19
C SER A 609 0.32 -40.78 41.07
N GLY A 610 0.58 -40.18 42.23
CA GLY A 610 -0.43 -39.66 43.13
C GLY A 610 -1.36 -40.76 43.67
N GLU A 611 -2.66 -40.54 43.66
CA GLU A 611 -3.69 -41.48 44.18
C GLU A 611 -3.68 -42.84 43.49
N GLN A 612 -3.40 -42.87 42.20
CA GLN A 612 -3.34 -44.15 41.44
C GLN A 612 -2.23 -45.04 41.93
N LYS A 613 -1.08 -44.45 42.27
CA LYS A 613 0.04 -45.22 42.87
C LYS A 613 -0.34 -45.77 44.23
N MET A 614 -0.90 -44.94 45.12
CA MET A 614 -1.36 -45.37 46.44
C MET A 614 -2.42 -46.49 46.33
N MET A 615 -3.35 -46.38 45.39
CA MET A 615 -4.40 -47.38 45.15
C MET A 615 -3.79 -48.71 44.68
N ALA A 616 -2.84 -48.66 43.75
CA ALA A 616 -2.12 -49.85 43.31
C ALA A 616 -1.30 -50.51 44.45
N ASP A 617 -0.64 -49.71 45.30
CA ASP A 617 0.09 -50.18 46.45
C ASP A 617 -0.84 -50.89 47.49
N TYR A 618 -2.02 -50.28 47.77
CA TYR A 618 -3.02 -50.91 48.65
C TYR A 618 -3.53 -52.22 48.07
N ILE A 619 -3.83 -52.30 46.77
CA ILE A 619 -4.29 -53.50 46.08
C ILE A 619 -3.20 -54.57 46.14
N ASN A 620 -1.92 -54.25 45.95
CA ASN A 620 -0.80 -55.16 46.05
C ASN A 620 -0.67 -55.72 47.47
N HIS A 621 -0.82 -54.89 48.52
CA HIS A 621 -0.81 -55.36 49.92
C HIS A 621 -2.03 -56.22 50.23
N ILE A 622 -3.22 -55.94 49.67
CA ILE A 622 -4.37 -56.83 49.83
C ILE A 622 -4.11 -58.19 49.16
N GLY A 623 -3.49 -58.21 47.97
CA GLY A 623 -3.09 -59.41 47.26
C GLY A 623 -2.14 -60.24 48.09
N GLU A 624 -1.10 -59.63 48.66
CA GLU A 624 -0.14 -60.27 49.55
C GLU A 624 -0.81 -60.86 50.83
N GLY A 625 -1.73 -60.09 51.43
CA GLY A 625 -2.50 -60.54 52.62
C GLY A 625 -3.41 -61.71 52.30
N LEU A 626 -4.06 -61.74 51.15
CA LEU A 626 -4.90 -62.82 50.68
C LEU A 626 -4.08 -64.06 50.35
N ASP A 627 -2.92 -63.92 49.68
CA ASP A 627 -2.01 -65.01 49.36
C ASP A 627 -1.53 -65.69 50.67
N ALA A 628 -1.07 -64.88 51.63
CA ALA A 628 -0.67 -65.39 52.98
C ALA A 628 -1.83 -66.07 53.71
N ALA A 629 -3.06 -65.59 53.63
CA ALA A 629 -4.23 -66.18 54.26
C ALA A 629 -4.63 -67.51 53.59
N VAL A 630 -4.56 -67.63 52.25
CA VAL A 630 -4.77 -68.85 51.51
C VAL A 630 -3.70 -69.92 51.86
N GLU A 631 -2.41 -69.53 51.88
CA GLU A 631 -1.32 -70.39 52.23
C GLU A 631 -1.46 -70.92 53.66
N ASN A 632 -1.78 -70.06 54.64
CA ASN A 632 -2.07 -70.46 55.99
C ASN A 632 -3.27 -71.41 56.12
N SER A 633 -4.32 -71.18 55.34
CA SER A 633 -5.51 -72.03 55.28
C SER A 633 -5.17 -73.41 54.72
N LEU A 634 -4.39 -73.46 53.61
CA LEU A 634 -3.92 -74.71 53.01
C LEU A 634 -3.00 -75.49 53.99
N LYS A 635 -2.12 -74.78 54.72
CA LYS A 635 -1.24 -75.37 55.73
C LYS A 635 -2.04 -75.94 56.91
N ASN A 636 -3.09 -75.21 57.34
CA ASN A 636 -3.97 -75.70 58.38
C ASN A 636 -4.81 -76.89 57.90
N GLU A 637 -5.27 -76.93 56.64
CA GLU A 637 -5.93 -78.12 56.08
C GLU A 637 -5.01 -79.31 55.93
N ARG A 638 -3.73 -79.10 55.52
CA ARG A 638 -2.73 -80.14 55.47
C ARG A 638 -2.43 -80.71 56.90
N MET A 639 -2.25 -79.82 57.90
CA MET A 639 -2.09 -80.24 59.28
C MET A 639 -3.30 -80.98 59.79
N LYS A 640 -4.55 -80.58 59.46
CA LYS A 640 -5.77 -81.32 59.79
C LYS A 640 -5.77 -82.70 59.16
N THR A 641 -5.36 -82.81 57.91
CA THR A 641 -5.31 -84.06 57.17
C THR A 641 -4.23 -85.00 57.72
N GLU A 642 -3.03 -84.45 58.06
CA GLU A 642 -1.97 -85.20 58.71
C GLU A 642 -2.38 -85.64 60.08
N LEU A 643 -3.08 -84.80 60.88
CA LEU A 643 -3.63 -85.22 62.18
C LEU A 643 -4.66 -86.33 62.06
N ILE A 644 -5.56 -86.26 61.04
CA ILE A 644 -6.54 -87.30 60.79
C ILE A 644 -5.88 -88.60 60.31
N THR A 645 -4.80 -88.53 59.52
CA THR A 645 -4.04 -89.69 59.03
C THR A 645 -3.20 -90.34 60.09
N ASN A 646 -2.75 -89.58 61.10
CA ASN A 646 -1.95 -90.15 62.26
C ASN A 646 -2.80 -90.67 63.42
N VAL A 647 -4.15 -90.49 63.41
CA VAL A 647 -5.07 -90.98 64.45
C VAL A 647 -5.94 -92.14 63.95
N SER A 648 -5.89 -92.49 62.66
CA SER A 648 -6.49 -93.68 62.07
C SER A 648 -5.42 -94.74 61.86
#